data_9c5ec7a1515ec3c42abfa04534cd5ee0
#
_entry.id   9c5ec7a1515ec3c42abfa04534cd5ee0
#
_cell.length_a   1.000
_cell.length_b   1.000
_cell.length_c   1.000
_cell.angle_alpha   90.00
_cell.angle_beta   90.00
_cell.angle_gamma   90.00
#
_symmetry.space_group_name_H-M   'P 1'
#
loop_
_entity.id
_entity.type
_entity.pdbx_description
1 polymer ?
#
loop_
_entity_poly.entity_id
_entity_poly.type
_entity_poly.pdbx_seq_one_letter_code
_entity_poly.pdbx_strand_id
1 'polypeptide(L)'
;RLYQSSGNITPGAPLAADNTMATLSQAGASFRLRVEVENRSRALTQVSTSGWNHTCSVDSDMKAHCWGEGVNGALGNGSTNNKYTQAEIDMSGALAGKTIKQVSVGDWNTCAIASDDRVYCWGYGVSFGDLGNGTFSQSNVPVAVSTSGVLAGKKIKQVSVGFENVCAIDSDGKAYCWGNGAFGALGNGSTVRSNVPVAVSTSGVLAGKVIKQISVGHFHACAVTFDNQAYCWGRNNKGQLGDGSTAQSNVPVAVLPPQGMTPPLGGQFKQISAEGGNRTCAIAYGDDAYCWGEGRYGGLGNNSTANSKRPVPVLMSGILANKRIKQISSGVYRTCVIASDNQIYCWGRNSHGQFGNNDTADSLIPKAASNGGSAILANAMKIRTQYTKKTAATCQAVAAGWQDVTNSSALAYSAAGPNNGTAIAAAANDPNLPSTSVGYSRQSIVRPSSAAQLTFTNNRDVNAGETGLWDLALTDNGLERNTNYCVRLAADTTAAPGTSIDTYSYYPEFKTADGSLDIRFADTADATLTNPTTVFSAAMTGKTASTTTAKLSNNSSQQLEVANSLSTTGWSVSLAATGGPTAKWTQTGSAANYAFNSTNTDQGQLSVDLSSSAFTASGSTPLGQACTTAGLSYGAGGAFVAGTASANAITLATASSSSGLTCLFKLQDISLKQTIPAYQKPGTYTLPVTVTVVAQ
;
A
#
# COMPACT_ATOMS: atom_id res chain seq x y z
N ARG A 1 0.97 3.51 10.68
CA ARG A 1 1.83 3.13 11.81
C ARG A 1 3.07 4.03 11.89
N LEU A 2 3.48 4.43 13.08
CA LEU A 2 4.69 5.19 13.34
C LEU A 2 5.82 4.27 13.77
N TYR A 3 7.02 4.53 13.29
CA TYR A 3 8.22 3.73 13.56
C TYR A 3 9.39 4.63 13.95
N GLN A 4 10.34 4.08 14.69
CA GLN A 4 11.64 4.74 14.91
C GLN A 4 12.35 4.93 13.57
N SER A 5 13.04 6.06 13.42
CA SER A 5 13.85 6.31 12.23
C SER A 5 15.04 5.36 12.18
N SER A 6 15.27 4.77 11.03
CA SER A 6 16.49 4.04 10.70
C SER A 6 16.97 4.49 9.33
N GLY A 7 18.27 4.55 9.11
CA GLY A 7 18.85 4.89 7.80
C GLY A 7 18.62 3.84 6.70
N ASN A 8 17.97 2.72 7.02
CA ASN A 8 17.77 1.57 6.14
C ASN A 8 16.34 1.55 5.56
N ILE A 9 16.12 0.71 4.54
CA ILE A 9 14.79 0.45 3.95
C ILE A 9 13.84 -0.22 4.96
N THR A 10 14.37 -0.86 5.99
CA THR A 10 13.61 -1.43 7.11
C THR A 10 13.48 -0.37 8.20
N PRO A 11 12.29 0.08 8.60
CA PRO A 11 12.13 1.01 9.71
C PRO A 11 12.57 0.33 11.02
N GLY A 12 12.88 1.14 12.02
CA GLY A 12 13.10 0.69 13.39
C GLY A 12 11.86 0.04 14.01
N ALA A 13 11.89 -0.16 15.33
CA ALA A 13 10.74 -0.71 16.04
C ALA A 13 9.49 0.18 15.92
N PRO A 14 8.27 -0.38 15.92
CA PRO A 14 7.04 0.39 15.98
C PRO A 14 7.00 1.25 17.25
N LEU A 15 6.59 2.52 17.14
CA LEU A 15 6.40 3.41 18.29
C LEU A 15 5.06 3.18 19.01
N ALA A 16 4.08 2.63 18.30
CA ALA A 16 2.77 2.27 18.84
C ALA A 16 2.11 1.16 18.00
N ALA A 17 1.09 0.51 18.53
CA ALA A 17 0.26 -0.43 17.80
C ALA A 17 -0.51 0.26 16.66
N ASP A 18 -1.08 -0.54 15.72
CA ASP A 18 -1.87 -0.02 14.62
C ASP A 18 -3.06 0.78 15.14
N ASN A 19 -3.32 1.91 14.47
CA ASN A 19 -4.43 2.82 14.76
C ASN A 19 -4.44 3.34 16.21
N THR A 20 -3.29 3.33 16.88
CA THR A 20 -3.10 3.93 18.19
C THR A 20 -2.19 5.16 18.09
N MET A 21 -2.43 6.12 18.97
CA MET A 21 -1.61 7.33 19.05
C MET A 21 -0.21 6.98 19.56
N ALA A 22 0.83 7.37 18.82
CA ALA A 22 2.21 7.26 19.26
C ALA A 22 2.66 8.55 19.93
N THR A 23 3.58 8.44 20.90
CA THR A 23 4.24 9.58 21.51
C THR A 23 5.68 9.68 21.00
N LEU A 24 6.06 10.84 20.46
CA LEU A 24 7.44 11.11 20.03
C LEU A 24 8.30 11.40 21.27
N SER A 25 9.43 10.72 21.40
CA SER A 25 10.23 10.69 22.62
C SER A 25 10.93 12.01 22.94
N GLN A 26 11.27 12.82 21.93
CA GLN A 26 12.01 14.09 22.13
C GLN A 26 11.87 15.04 20.93
N ALA A 27 12.23 16.32 21.13
CA ALA A 27 12.37 17.29 20.05
C ALA A 27 13.50 16.88 19.09
N GLY A 28 13.36 17.20 17.82
CA GLY A 28 14.34 16.82 16.80
C GLY A 28 14.34 15.34 16.44
N ALA A 29 13.47 14.52 17.05
CA ALA A 29 13.37 13.11 16.74
C ALA A 29 12.89 12.92 15.28
N SER A 30 13.67 12.17 14.52
CA SER A 30 13.23 11.67 13.22
C SER A 30 12.44 10.39 13.41
N PHE A 31 11.32 10.27 12.70
CA PHE A 31 10.47 9.10 12.71
C PHE A 31 9.97 8.79 11.31
N ARG A 32 9.43 7.59 11.13
CA ARG A 32 8.86 7.15 9.87
C ARG A 32 7.38 6.89 10.04
N LEU A 33 6.59 7.49 9.16
CA LEU A 33 5.15 7.27 9.06
C LEU A 33 4.89 6.36 7.85
N ARG A 34 4.40 5.14 8.08
CA ARG A 34 3.89 4.28 7.04
C ARG A 34 2.41 4.50 6.85
N VAL A 35 2.01 4.77 5.64
CA VAL A 35 0.63 4.95 5.22
C VAL A 35 0.31 3.88 4.19
N GLU A 36 -0.68 3.06 4.48
CA GLU A 36 -1.29 2.19 3.49
C GLU A 36 -2.32 2.99 2.69
N VAL A 37 -2.18 2.97 1.39
CA VAL A 37 -3.12 3.59 0.46
C VAL A 37 -3.76 2.48 -0.35
N GLU A 38 -5.02 2.20 -0.08
CA GLU A 38 -5.82 1.27 -0.84
C GLU A 38 -6.56 2.04 -1.95
N ASN A 39 -6.38 1.60 -3.17
CA ASN A 39 -7.23 2.07 -4.26
C ASN A 39 -8.59 1.36 -4.16
N ARG A 40 -9.51 1.95 -3.43
CA ARG A 40 -10.91 1.48 -3.28
C ARG A 40 -11.82 1.84 -4.45
N SER A 41 -11.32 2.30 -5.58
CA SER A 41 -12.13 2.16 -6.77
C SER A 41 -12.48 0.67 -6.87
N ARG A 42 -13.76 0.36 -6.83
CA ARG A 42 -14.30 -1.02 -6.76
C ARG A 42 -13.51 -1.90 -7.69
N ALA A 43 -12.65 -2.77 -7.14
CA ALA A 43 -11.89 -3.69 -7.94
C ALA A 43 -12.88 -4.59 -8.66
N LEU A 44 -12.82 -4.60 -9.98
CA LEU A 44 -13.61 -5.55 -10.74
C LEU A 44 -12.97 -6.93 -10.58
N THR A 45 -13.71 -7.86 -10.04
CA THR A 45 -13.27 -9.26 -9.88
C THR A 45 -13.52 -10.06 -11.13
N GLN A 46 -14.48 -9.61 -11.96
CA GLN A 46 -14.83 -10.22 -13.24
C GLN A 46 -15.38 -9.17 -14.20
N VAL A 47 -15.04 -9.32 -15.48
CA VAL A 47 -15.69 -8.63 -16.60
C VAL A 47 -16.14 -9.68 -17.61
N SER A 48 -17.36 -9.55 -18.12
CA SER A 48 -17.90 -10.35 -19.21
C SER A 48 -18.51 -9.42 -20.28
N THR A 49 -18.14 -9.62 -21.52
CA THR A 49 -18.60 -8.80 -22.64
C THR A 49 -19.20 -9.68 -23.73
N SER A 50 -20.32 -9.26 -24.28
CA SER A 50 -20.80 -9.83 -25.54
C SER A 50 -19.98 -9.31 -26.73
N GLY A 51 -20.05 -9.98 -27.82
CA GLY A 51 -19.41 -9.52 -29.06
C GLY A 51 -20.01 -8.23 -29.63
N TRP A 52 -21.20 -7.79 -29.17
CA TRP A 52 -21.99 -6.77 -29.84
C TRP A 52 -22.39 -5.58 -28.97
N ASN A 53 -23.07 -5.77 -27.85
CA ASN A 53 -23.98 -4.72 -27.41
C ASN A 53 -23.76 -4.24 -25.94
N HIS A 54 -23.42 -5.13 -25.00
CA HIS A 54 -23.32 -4.74 -23.60
C HIS A 54 -22.21 -5.48 -22.85
N THR A 55 -21.86 -4.94 -21.71
CA THR A 55 -20.80 -5.46 -20.83
C THR A 55 -21.34 -5.49 -19.40
N CYS A 56 -21.00 -6.55 -18.66
CA CYS A 56 -21.25 -6.64 -17.24
C CYS A 56 -19.96 -6.95 -16.47
N SER A 57 -19.92 -6.54 -15.22
CA SER A 57 -18.82 -6.81 -14.30
C SER A 57 -19.35 -7.18 -12.92
N VAL A 58 -18.54 -7.89 -12.16
CA VAL A 58 -18.74 -8.11 -10.72
C VAL A 58 -17.62 -7.37 -9.99
N ASP A 59 -17.97 -6.60 -8.97
CA ASP A 59 -17.00 -5.88 -8.15
C ASP A 59 -16.55 -6.69 -6.91
N SER A 60 -15.65 -6.12 -6.14
CA SER A 60 -15.13 -6.72 -4.89
C SER A 60 -16.20 -6.91 -3.81
N ASP A 61 -17.30 -6.16 -3.88
CA ASP A 61 -18.44 -6.28 -2.97
C ASP A 61 -19.46 -7.33 -3.45
N MET A 62 -19.09 -8.09 -4.50
CA MET A 62 -19.90 -9.12 -5.14
C MET A 62 -21.25 -8.57 -5.69
N LYS A 63 -21.23 -7.33 -6.18
CA LYS A 63 -22.33 -6.70 -6.90
C LYS A 63 -22.06 -6.73 -8.39
N ALA A 64 -23.10 -6.91 -9.18
CA ALA A 64 -23.01 -6.88 -10.63
C ALA A 64 -23.48 -5.54 -11.20
N HIS A 65 -22.74 -5.04 -12.19
CA HIS A 65 -23.00 -3.81 -12.90
C HIS A 65 -22.98 -4.07 -14.39
N CYS A 66 -23.97 -3.56 -15.13
CA CYS A 66 -24.05 -3.71 -16.58
C CYS A 66 -24.16 -2.34 -17.26
N TRP A 67 -23.61 -2.20 -18.48
CA TRP A 67 -23.70 -1.00 -19.32
C TRP A 67 -23.63 -1.36 -20.80
N GLY A 68 -24.03 -0.43 -21.64
CA GLY A 68 -24.15 -0.60 -23.07
C GLY A 68 -25.61 -0.59 -23.52
N GLU A 69 -25.97 -1.45 -24.49
CA GLU A 69 -27.32 -1.56 -25.02
C GLU A 69 -28.26 -2.24 -24.02
N GLY A 70 -29.38 -1.56 -23.71
CA GLY A 70 -30.39 -2.07 -22.80
C GLY A 70 -31.60 -2.71 -23.46
N VAL A 71 -31.57 -2.80 -24.78
CA VAL A 71 -32.70 -3.43 -25.57
C VAL A 71 -33.00 -4.81 -25.02
N ASN A 72 -34.26 -5.18 -24.99
CA ASN A 72 -34.79 -6.44 -24.44
C ASN A 72 -34.53 -6.64 -22.93
N GLY A 73 -34.07 -5.59 -22.22
CA GLY A 73 -33.74 -5.69 -20.80
C GLY A 73 -32.39 -6.34 -20.49
N ALA A 74 -31.45 -6.38 -21.44
CA ALA A 74 -30.17 -7.07 -21.31
C ALA A 74 -29.30 -6.57 -20.14
N LEU A 75 -29.53 -5.34 -19.65
CA LEU A 75 -28.82 -4.78 -18.52
C LEU A 75 -29.37 -5.20 -17.14
N GLY A 76 -30.57 -5.78 -17.06
CA GLY A 76 -31.14 -6.34 -15.84
C GLY A 76 -31.48 -5.33 -14.74
N ASN A 77 -31.55 -4.04 -15.07
CA ASN A 77 -31.74 -2.93 -14.12
C ASN A 77 -33.21 -2.40 -14.08
N GLY A 78 -34.16 -3.18 -14.51
CA GLY A 78 -35.59 -2.82 -14.59
C GLY A 78 -35.96 -1.95 -15.81
N SER A 79 -34.99 -1.65 -16.70
CA SER A 79 -35.17 -0.77 -17.87
C SER A 79 -34.71 -1.44 -19.16
N THR A 80 -35.23 -0.94 -20.28
CA THR A 80 -34.76 -1.31 -21.64
C THR A 80 -33.91 -0.22 -22.30
N ASN A 81 -33.60 0.84 -21.56
CA ASN A 81 -32.80 1.96 -22.05
C ASN A 81 -31.29 1.66 -21.99
N ASN A 82 -30.56 2.16 -22.98
CA ASN A 82 -29.10 2.08 -22.99
C ASN A 82 -28.48 2.81 -21.79
N LYS A 83 -27.37 2.28 -21.27
CA LYS A 83 -26.57 2.91 -20.23
C LYS A 83 -25.13 3.10 -20.72
N TYR A 84 -24.67 4.33 -20.69
CA TYR A 84 -23.30 4.69 -21.10
C TYR A 84 -22.31 4.63 -19.93
N THR A 85 -22.80 4.38 -18.71
CA THR A 85 -22.04 4.18 -17.49
C THR A 85 -22.52 2.92 -16.78
N GLN A 86 -21.70 2.37 -15.89
CA GLN A 86 -22.05 1.21 -15.07
C GLN A 86 -23.35 1.44 -14.31
N ALA A 87 -24.30 0.55 -14.45
CA ALA A 87 -25.58 0.53 -13.72
C ALA A 87 -25.69 -0.80 -12.95
N GLU A 88 -26.00 -0.72 -11.67
CA GLU A 88 -26.24 -1.91 -10.84
C GLU A 88 -27.49 -2.65 -11.39
N ILE A 89 -27.43 -3.98 -11.43
CA ILE A 89 -28.58 -4.80 -11.78
C ILE A 89 -29.66 -4.73 -10.70
N ASP A 90 -30.89 -5.07 -11.01
CA ASP A 90 -31.95 -5.12 -10.01
C ASP A 90 -31.70 -6.29 -9.04
N MET A 91 -31.31 -5.92 -7.81
CA MET A 91 -31.08 -6.86 -6.73
C MET A 91 -32.33 -7.10 -5.86
N SER A 92 -33.47 -6.52 -6.24
CA SER A 92 -34.78 -6.82 -5.64
C SER A 92 -35.37 -8.12 -6.22
N GLY A 93 -36.50 -8.56 -5.76
CA GLY A 93 -37.15 -9.74 -6.32
C GLY A 93 -36.35 -11.03 -6.17
N ALA A 94 -36.03 -11.70 -7.27
CA ALA A 94 -35.37 -13.03 -7.26
C ALA A 94 -33.94 -13.00 -6.62
N LEU A 95 -33.27 -11.87 -6.65
CA LEU A 95 -31.93 -11.67 -6.09
C LEU A 95 -31.92 -11.02 -4.70
N ALA A 96 -33.09 -10.74 -4.11
CA ALA A 96 -33.16 -10.10 -2.79
C ALA A 96 -32.30 -10.85 -1.73
N GLY A 97 -31.42 -10.09 -1.05
CA GLY A 97 -30.52 -10.64 -0.02
C GLY A 97 -29.38 -11.53 -0.54
N LYS A 98 -29.12 -11.56 -1.84
CA LYS A 98 -28.03 -12.34 -2.44
C LYS A 98 -26.91 -11.44 -2.95
N THR A 99 -25.73 -12.04 -3.13
CA THR A 99 -24.58 -11.43 -3.82
C THR A 99 -24.28 -12.21 -5.11
N ILE A 100 -23.53 -11.62 -6.03
CA ILE A 100 -23.22 -12.20 -7.33
C ILE A 100 -21.80 -12.77 -7.35
N LYS A 101 -21.66 -14.05 -7.66
CA LYS A 101 -20.37 -14.75 -7.76
C LYS A 101 -19.77 -14.69 -9.16
N GLN A 102 -20.63 -14.76 -10.18
CA GLN A 102 -20.24 -14.76 -11.59
C GLN A 102 -21.33 -14.09 -12.42
N VAL A 103 -20.90 -13.38 -13.47
CA VAL A 103 -21.76 -12.90 -14.54
C VAL A 103 -21.24 -13.42 -15.89
N SER A 104 -22.13 -13.76 -16.79
CA SER A 104 -21.82 -14.15 -18.18
C SER A 104 -22.81 -13.48 -19.12
N VAL A 105 -22.28 -12.84 -20.15
CA VAL A 105 -23.01 -11.99 -21.08
C VAL A 105 -23.08 -12.66 -22.47
N GLY A 106 -24.28 -12.79 -22.99
CA GLY A 106 -24.53 -13.12 -24.38
C GLY A 106 -24.83 -11.88 -25.21
N ASP A 107 -25.28 -12.05 -26.45
CA ASP A 107 -25.55 -10.92 -27.33
C ASP A 107 -26.74 -10.07 -26.84
N TRP A 108 -27.82 -10.73 -26.37
CA TRP A 108 -29.06 -10.07 -25.94
C TRP A 108 -29.56 -10.49 -24.56
N ASN A 109 -28.83 -11.35 -23.88
CA ASN A 109 -29.18 -11.86 -22.57
C ASN A 109 -27.96 -11.96 -21.68
N THR A 110 -28.21 -12.00 -20.40
CA THR A 110 -27.16 -12.11 -19.36
C THR A 110 -27.59 -13.11 -18.32
N CYS A 111 -26.66 -13.90 -17.80
CA CYS A 111 -26.91 -14.78 -16.67
C CYS A 111 -25.86 -14.54 -15.55
N ALA A 112 -26.27 -14.78 -14.33
CA ALA A 112 -25.41 -14.68 -13.15
C ALA A 112 -25.58 -15.91 -12.25
N ILE A 113 -24.52 -16.25 -11.52
CA ILE A 113 -24.58 -17.16 -10.37
C ILE A 113 -24.59 -16.33 -9.10
N ALA A 114 -25.59 -16.52 -8.26
CA ALA A 114 -25.69 -15.84 -6.99
C ALA A 114 -25.09 -16.65 -5.82
N SER A 115 -25.08 -16.06 -4.64
CA SER A 115 -24.51 -16.66 -3.41
C SER A 115 -25.16 -17.98 -2.99
N ASP A 116 -26.37 -18.26 -3.47
CA ASP A 116 -27.10 -19.52 -3.26
C ASP A 116 -26.75 -20.63 -4.26
N ASP A 117 -25.72 -20.42 -5.10
CA ASP A 117 -25.27 -21.35 -6.13
C ASP A 117 -26.33 -21.66 -7.22
N ARG A 118 -27.30 -20.74 -7.42
CA ARG A 118 -28.32 -20.83 -8.48
C ARG A 118 -28.04 -19.81 -9.58
N VAL A 119 -28.59 -20.10 -10.78
CA VAL A 119 -28.49 -19.24 -11.96
C VAL A 119 -29.72 -18.35 -12.06
N TYR A 120 -29.49 -17.10 -12.41
CA TYR A 120 -30.46 -16.07 -12.67
C TYR A 120 -30.14 -15.46 -14.04
N CYS A 121 -31.12 -15.36 -14.93
CA CYS A 121 -30.95 -14.84 -16.30
C CYS A 121 -31.91 -13.68 -16.54
N TRP A 122 -31.58 -12.80 -17.49
CA TRP A 122 -32.40 -11.68 -17.92
C TRP A 122 -32.05 -11.28 -19.35
N GLY A 123 -32.87 -10.41 -19.97
CA GLY A 123 -32.73 -10.01 -21.33
C GLY A 123 -33.73 -10.75 -22.24
N TYR A 124 -33.30 -11.01 -23.47
CA TYR A 124 -34.13 -11.67 -24.50
C TYR A 124 -34.35 -13.16 -24.18
N GLY A 125 -35.57 -13.63 -24.33
CA GLY A 125 -35.92 -15.02 -24.07
C GLY A 125 -37.09 -15.52 -24.97
N VAL A 126 -37.59 -14.64 -25.87
CA VAL A 126 -38.85 -14.86 -26.57
C VAL A 126 -38.77 -15.99 -27.58
N SER A 127 -37.70 -16.10 -28.37
CA SER A 127 -37.64 -17.05 -29.47
C SER A 127 -37.23 -18.45 -29.05
N PHE A 128 -36.29 -18.57 -28.09
CA PHE A 128 -35.64 -19.86 -27.82
C PHE A 128 -35.73 -20.30 -26.36
N GLY A 129 -36.20 -19.40 -25.45
CA GLY A 129 -36.27 -19.69 -24.02
C GLY A 129 -34.94 -19.59 -23.29
N ASP A 130 -34.08 -18.68 -23.72
CA ASP A 130 -32.70 -18.53 -23.26
C ASP A 130 -32.59 -18.16 -21.78
N LEU A 131 -33.68 -17.68 -21.16
CA LEU A 131 -33.73 -17.43 -19.73
C LEU A 131 -33.87 -18.71 -18.89
N GLY A 132 -34.18 -19.84 -19.50
CA GLY A 132 -34.21 -21.15 -18.82
C GLY A 132 -35.25 -21.30 -17.71
N ASN A 133 -36.18 -20.39 -17.60
CA ASN A 133 -37.18 -20.30 -16.52
C ASN A 133 -38.52 -21.02 -16.83
N GLY A 134 -38.58 -21.78 -17.91
CA GLY A 134 -39.78 -22.48 -18.38
C GLY A 134 -40.69 -21.63 -19.24
N THR A 135 -40.33 -20.39 -19.56
CA THR A 135 -41.13 -19.46 -20.39
C THR A 135 -40.40 -19.12 -21.70
N PHE A 136 -41.12 -18.50 -22.64
CA PHE A 136 -40.61 -17.86 -23.85
C PHE A 136 -40.86 -16.35 -23.76
N SER A 137 -40.45 -15.73 -22.67
CA SER A 137 -40.65 -14.30 -22.39
C SER A 137 -39.32 -13.61 -22.10
N GLN A 138 -39.22 -12.35 -22.50
CA GLN A 138 -38.09 -11.49 -22.07
C GLN A 138 -38.27 -11.05 -20.63
N SER A 139 -37.19 -10.63 -19.98
CA SER A 139 -37.18 -9.99 -18.65
C SER A 139 -36.14 -8.90 -18.57
N ASN A 140 -36.55 -7.72 -18.08
CA ASN A 140 -35.63 -6.61 -17.81
C ASN A 140 -35.08 -6.62 -16.37
N VAL A 141 -35.38 -7.66 -15.60
CA VAL A 141 -34.86 -7.94 -14.26
C VAL A 141 -34.44 -9.40 -14.18
N PRO A 142 -33.49 -9.74 -13.27
CA PRO A 142 -33.07 -11.15 -13.09
C PRO A 142 -34.25 -12.06 -12.70
N VAL A 143 -34.39 -13.19 -13.44
CA VAL A 143 -35.35 -14.25 -13.13
C VAL A 143 -34.61 -15.56 -12.87
N ALA A 144 -35.11 -16.39 -11.96
CA ALA A 144 -34.48 -17.66 -11.62
C ALA A 144 -34.61 -18.65 -12.75
N VAL A 145 -33.52 -19.30 -13.15
CA VAL A 145 -33.54 -20.48 -14.01
C VAL A 145 -34.30 -21.60 -13.30
N SER A 146 -35.07 -22.41 -14.07
CA SER A 146 -35.83 -23.53 -13.52
C SER A 146 -34.89 -24.50 -12.78
N THR A 147 -35.17 -24.71 -11.51
CA THR A 147 -34.51 -25.71 -10.67
C THR A 147 -35.28 -27.01 -10.53
N SER A 148 -36.39 -27.13 -11.24
CA SER A 148 -37.08 -28.40 -11.39
C SER A 148 -36.41 -29.29 -12.44
N GLY A 149 -36.62 -30.58 -12.43
CA GLY A 149 -36.01 -31.49 -13.40
C GLY A 149 -34.51 -31.72 -13.13
N VAL A 150 -33.68 -31.54 -14.18
CA VAL A 150 -32.24 -31.90 -14.14
C VAL A 150 -31.37 -31.07 -13.19
N LEU A 151 -31.83 -29.87 -12.82
CA LEU A 151 -31.12 -29.02 -11.83
C LEU A 151 -31.65 -29.14 -10.41
N ALA A 152 -32.57 -30.08 -10.15
CA ALA A 152 -33.09 -30.28 -8.79
C ALA A 152 -31.95 -30.62 -7.79
N GLY A 153 -31.81 -29.78 -6.74
CA GLY A 153 -30.77 -29.92 -5.72
C GLY A 153 -29.34 -29.67 -6.20
N LYS A 154 -29.10 -29.18 -7.40
CA LYS A 154 -27.78 -28.93 -7.97
C LYS A 154 -27.26 -27.55 -7.56
N LYS A 155 -25.96 -27.47 -7.26
CA LYS A 155 -25.20 -26.24 -7.05
C LYS A 155 -24.40 -25.93 -8.30
N ILE A 156 -24.62 -24.76 -8.88
CA ILE A 156 -23.95 -24.34 -10.12
C ILE A 156 -22.68 -23.59 -9.79
N LYS A 157 -21.56 -23.98 -10.43
CA LYS A 157 -20.24 -23.35 -10.24
C LYS A 157 -19.79 -22.49 -11.43
N GLN A 158 -20.36 -22.71 -12.60
CA GLN A 158 -20.06 -21.90 -13.79
C GLN A 158 -21.28 -21.78 -14.67
N VAL A 159 -21.51 -20.59 -15.25
CA VAL A 159 -22.45 -20.34 -16.33
C VAL A 159 -21.71 -19.66 -17.48
N SER A 160 -22.07 -20.03 -18.71
CA SER A 160 -21.59 -19.42 -19.97
C SER A 160 -22.75 -19.20 -20.91
N VAL A 161 -22.86 -17.97 -21.42
CA VAL A 161 -23.94 -17.50 -22.27
C VAL A 161 -23.39 -17.28 -23.68
N GLY A 162 -24.05 -17.85 -24.67
CA GLY A 162 -23.78 -17.67 -26.09
C GLY A 162 -24.74 -16.69 -26.77
N PHE A 163 -24.97 -16.86 -28.07
CA PHE A 163 -25.87 -15.99 -28.81
C PHE A 163 -27.34 -16.20 -28.42
N GLU A 164 -27.79 -17.44 -28.42
CA GLU A 164 -29.18 -17.83 -28.13
C GLU A 164 -29.25 -19.13 -27.31
N ASN A 165 -28.15 -19.48 -26.66
CA ASN A 165 -28.05 -20.67 -25.84
C ASN A 165 -27.15 -20.41 -24.62
N VAL A 166 -27.43 -21.11 -23.56
CA VAL A 166 -26.73 -21.00 -22.29
C VAL A 166 -26.35 -22.39 -21.81
N CYS A 167 -25.17 -22.53 -21.24
CA CYS A 167 -24.77 -23.76 -20.55
C CYS A 167 -24.25 -23.44 -19.14
N ALA A 168 -24.41 -24.39 -18.23
CA ALA A 168 -23.94 -24.34 -16.87
C ALA A 168 -23.27 -25.64 -16.45
N ILE A 169 -22.38 -25.57 -15.46
CA ILE A 169 -21.74 -26.75 -14.84
C ILE A 169 -22.13 -26.78 -13.38
N ASP A 170 -22.54 -27.93 -12.87
CA ASP A 170 -22.78 -28.15 -11.44
C ASP A 170 -21.48 -28.46 -10.66
N SER A 171 -21.59 -28.57 -9.34
CA SER A 171 -20.47 -28.94 -8.45
C SER A 171 -19.86 -30.31 -8.79
N ASP A 172 -20.65 -31.21 -9.37
CA ASP A 172 -20.20 -32.55 -9.73
C ASP A 172 -19.52 -32.60 -11.10
N GLY A 173 -19.42 -31.44 -11.79
CA GLY A 173 -18.83 -31.31 -13.12
C GLY A 173 -19.69 -31.85 -14.25
N LYS A 174 -20.99 -31.85 -14.07
CA LYS A 174 -21.96 -32.17 -15.14
C LYS A 174 -22.46 -30.91 -15.81
N ALA A 175 -22.63 -30.94 -17.12
CA ALA A 175 -23.08 -29.80 -17.89
C ALA A 175 -24.56 -29.90 -18.24
N TYR A 176 -25.22 -28.76 -18.26
CA TYR A 176 -26.61 -28.55 -18.59
C TYR A 176 -26.72 -27.34 -19.51
N CYS A 177 -27.50 -27.48 -20.60
CA CYS A 177 -27.68 -26.39 -21.56
C CYS A 177 -29.18 -26.13 -21.81
N TRP A 178 -29.50 -24.90 -22.26
CA TRP A 178 -30.86 -24.49 -22.64
C TRP A 178 -30.83 -23.39 -23.70
N GLY A 179 -31.98 -23.01 -24.23
CA GLY A 179 -32.10 -22.04 -25.30
C GLY A 179 -32.21 -22.73 -26.67
N ASN A 180 -31.56 -22.14 -27.69
CA ASN A 180 -31.58 -22.64 -29.06
C ASN A 180 -30.80 -23.96 -29.19
N GLY A 181 -31.49 -25.01 -29.66
CA GLY A 181 -30.91 -26.33 -29.91
C GLY A 181 -30.44 -26.55 -31.34
N ALA A 182 -30.60 -25.57 -32.24
CA ALA A 182 -30.19 -25.72 -33.63
C ALA A 182 -28.74 -26.19 -33.76
N PHE A 183 -28.47 -27.00 -34.76
CA PHE A 183 -27.18 -27.63 -35.02
C PHE A 183 -26.67 -28.55 -33.89
N GLY A 184 -27.53 -28.87 -32.90
CA GLY A 184 -27.13 -29.66 -31.74
C GLY A 184 -26.44 -28.88 -30.65
N ALA A 185 -26.64 -27.57 -30.57
CA ALA A 185 -25.92 -26.67 -29.64
C ALA A 185 -26.14 -27.00 -28.14
N LEU A 186 -27.22 -27.74 -27.79
CA LEU A 186 -27.46 -28.17 -26.40
C LEU A 186 -26.71 -29.46 -26.02
N GLY A 187 -26.10 -30.18 -26.99
CA GLY A 187 -25.27 -31.36 -26.72
C GLY A 187 -26.00 -32.57 -26.13
N ASN A 188 -27.32 -32.58 -26.12
CA ASN A 188 -28.18 -33.60 -25.50
C ASN A 188 -28.66 -34.69 -26.45
N GLY A 189 -28.11 -34.78 -27.67
CA GLY A 189 -28.51 -35.68 -28.72
C GLY A 189 -29.65 -35.15 -29.57
N SER A 190 -30.17 -33.94 -29.34
CA SER A 190 -31.29 -33.32 -30.03
C SER A 190 -30.88 -31.99 -30.68
N THR A 191 -31.69 -31.58 -31.68
CA THR A 191 -31.59 -30.22 -32.29
C THR A 191 -32.77 -29.32 -31.90
N VAL A 192 -33.61 -29.78 -30.96
CA VAL A 192 -34.78 -29.03 -30.48
C VAL A 192 -34.37 -28.04 -29.39
N ARG A 193 -34.93 -26.82 -29.46
CA ARG A 193 -34.78 -25.81 -28.41
C ARG A 193 -35.37 -26.27 -27.08
N SER A 194 -34.87 -25.73 -25.97
CA SER A 194 -35.42 -25.96 -24.65
C SER A 194 -35.45 -24.69 -23.82
N ASN A 195 -36.62 -24.37 -23.26
CA ASN A 195 -36.77 -23.22 -22.32
C ASN A 195 -36.51 -23.58 -20.85
N VAL A 196 -36.02 -24.80 -20.63
CA VAL A 196 -35.53 -25.28 -19.31
C VAL A 196 -34.20 -26.01 -19.51
N PRO A 197 -33.33 -26.09 -18.49
CA PRO A 197 -32.09 -26.86 -18.58
C PRO A 197 -32.28 -28.31 -18.95
N VAL A 198 -31.48 -28.79 -19.93
CA VAL A 198 -31.38 -30.21 -20.31
C VAL A 198 -29.93 -30.68 -20.11
N ALA A 199 -29.74 -31.94 -19.70
CA ALA A 199 -28.43 -32.51 -19.50
C ALA A 199 -27.67 -32.70 -20.82
N VAL A 200 -26.41 -32.26 -20.90
CA VAL A 200 -25.49 -32.64 -21.98
C VAL A 200 -25.26 -34.14 -21.94
N SER A 201 -25.20 -34.79 -23.11
CA SER A 201 -24.96 -36.23 -23.19
C SER A 201 -23.61 -36.60 -22.54
N THR A 202 -23.67 -37.45 -21.55
CA THR A 202 -22.50 -38.03 -20.88
C THR A 202 -22.17 -39.44 -21.42
N SER A 203 -22.86 -39.91 -22.42
CA SER A 203 -22.51 -41.12 -23.13
C SER A 203 -21.40 -40.85 -24.17
N GLY A 204 -20.70 -41.86 -24.61
CA GLY A 204 -19.63 -41.72 -25.59
C GLY A 204 -18.36 -41.08 -24.98
N VAL A 205 -17.84 -40.04 -25.62
CA VAL A 205 -16.52 -39.43 -25.26
C VAL A 205 -16.48 -38.78 -23.89
N LEU A 206 -17.63 -38.40 -23.33
CA LEU A 206 -17.70 -37.82 -21.94
C LEU A 206 -18.05 -38.89 -20.88
N ALA A 207 -18.09 -40.16 -21.21
CA ALA A 207 -18.36 -41.21 -20.22
C ALA A 207 -17.32 -41.22 -19.11
N GLY A 208 -17.77 -41.10 -17.85
CA GLY A 208 -16.88 -41.02 -16.68
C GLY A 208 -16.03 -39.73 -16.54
N LYS A 209 -16.24 -38.75 -17.40
CA LYS A 209 -15.50 -37.47 -17.35
C LYS A 209 -16.20 -36.46 -16.46
N VAL A 210 -15.39 -35.64 -15.78
CA VAL A 210 -15.81 -34.51 -14.94
C VAL A 210 -15.41 -33.23 -15.64
N ILE A 211 -16.37 -32.38 -15.99
CA ILE A 211 -16.13 -31.13 -16.68
C ILE A 211 -15.60 -30.09 -15.69
N LYS A 212 -14.51 -29.45 -16.06
CA LYS A 212 -13.83 -28.39 -15.29
C LYS A 212 -14.28 -26.99 -15.71
N GLN A 213 -14.46 -26.79 -17.03
CA GLN A 213 -14.80 -25.51 -17.63
C GLN A 213 -15.72 -25.73 -18.86
N ILE A 214 -16.64 -24.78 -19.07
CA ILE A 214 -17.48 -24.74 -20.27
C ILE A 214 -17.43 -23.33 -20.87
N SER A 215 -17.49 -23.23 -22.19
CA SER A 215 -17.59 -21.97 -22.92
C SER A 215 -18.53 -22.14 -24.12
N VAL A 216 -19.43 -21.18 -24.30
CA VAL A 216 -20.51 -21.24 -25.28
C VAL A 216 -20.32 -20.15 -26.33
N GLY A 217 -20.37 -20.55 -27.61
CA GLY A 217 -20.32 -19.66 -28.75
C GLY A 217 -21.71 -19.36 -29.31
N HIS A 218 -21.79 -18.97 -30.63
CA HIS A 218 -23.09 -18.67 -31.22
C HIS A 218 -23.99 -19.91 -31.30
N PHE A 219 -23.50 -21.01 -31.84
CA PHE A 219 -24.24 -22.26 -32.02
C PHE A 219 -23.40 -23.49 -31.71
N HIS A 220 -22.37 -23.34 -30.95
CA HIS A 220 -21.53 -24.43 -30.46
C HIS A 220 -21.12 -24.20 -29.03
N ALA A 221 -20.76 -25.24 -28.36
CA ALA A 221 -20.20 -25.16 -27.00
C ALA A 221 -19.00 -26.09 -26.90
N CYS A 222 -18.07 -25.72 -26.04
CA CYS A 222 -16.87 -26.50 -25.76
C CYS A 222 -16.65 -26.61 -24.25
N ALA A 223 -16.06 -27.71 -23.81
CA ALA A 223 -15.76 -27.99 -22.44
C ALA A 223 -14.33 -28.54 -22.29
N VAL A 224 -13.68 -28.27 -21.15
CA VAL A 224 -12.44 -28.92 -20.72
C VAL A 224 -12.74 -29.74 -19.47
N THR A 225 -12.26 -30.96 -19.44
CA THR A 225 -12.40 -31.88 -18.32
C THR A 225 -11.20 -31.83 -17.35
N PHE A 226 -11.33 -32.41 -16.17
CA PHE A 226 -10.24 -32.40 -15.18
C PHE A 226 -8.99 -33.18 -15.62
N ASP A 227 -9.13 -34.10 -16.58
CA ASP A 227 -8.02 -34.75 -17.29
C ASP A 227 -7.45 -33.90 -18.43
N ASN A 228 -7.86 -32.63 -18.52
CA ASN A 228 -7.38 -31.61 -19.47
C ASN A 228 -7.71 -31.93 -20.95
N GLN A 229 -8.68 -32.80 -21.22
CA GLN A 229 -9.16 -33.02 -22.58
C GLN A 229 -10.26 -32.03 -22.92
N ALA A 230 -10.31 -31.61 -24.19
CA ALA A 230 -11.35 -30.71 -24.69
C ALA A 230 -12.39 -31.46 -25.56
N TYR A 231 -13.63 -31.09 -25.40
CA TYR A 231 -14.79 -31.64 -26.11
C TYR A 231 -15.66 -30.48 -26.57
N CYS A 232 -16.14 -30.55 -27.83
CA CYS A 232 -17.03 -29.55 -28.39
C CYS A 232 -18.26 -30.21 -29.02
N TRP A 233 -19.35 -29.44 -29.18
CA TRP A 233 -20.59 -29.88 -29.84
C TRP A 233 -21.32 -28.71 -30.48
N GLY A 234 -22.29 -28.98 -31.34
CA GLY A 234 -23.03 -27.96 -32.05
C GLY A 234 -22.57 -27.79 -33.49
N ARG A 235 -22.67 -26.57 -34.00
CA ARG A 235 -22.32 -26.18 -35.36
C ARG A 235 -20.83 -26.37 -35.65
N ASN A 236 -20.49 -26.81 -36.88
CA ASN A 236 -19.09 -27.09 -37.26
C ASN A 236 -18.73 -26.67 -38.69
N ASN A 237 -19.54 -25.88 -39.36
CA ASN A 237 -19.34 -25.54 -40.80
C ASN A 237 -18.02 -24.74 -41.06
N LYS A 238 -17.31 -24.29 -40.03
CA LYS A 238 -16.00 -23.63 -40.13
C LYS A 238 -14.88 -24.47 -39.49
N GLY A 239 -15.21 -25.65 -38.94
CA GLY A 239 -14.28 -26.49 -38.20
C GLY A 239 -14.18 -26.12 -36.71
N GLN A 240 -15.14 -25.38 -36.16
CA GLN A 240 -15.09 -24.85 -34.79
C GLN A 240 -15.13 -25.89 -33.67
N LEU A 241 -15.53 -27.17 -33.98
CA LEU A 241 -15.43 -28.27 -33.03
C LEU A 241 -14.01 -28.83 -32.89
N GLY A 242 -13.12 -28.58 -33.85
CA GLY A 242 -11.72 -29.00 -33.77
C GLY A 242 -11.48 -30.51 -33.93
N ASP A 243 -12.47 -31.24 -34.38
CA ASP A 243 -12.49 -32.70 -34.53
C ASP A 243 -11.93 -33.20 -35.88
N GLY A 244 -11.37 -32.31 -36.71
CA GLY A 244 -10.87 -32.58 -38.03
C GLY A 244 -11.93 -32.56 -39.12
N SER A 245 -13.20 -32.38 -38.79
CA SER A 245 -14.36 -32.38 -39.70
C SER A 245 -14.98 -30.97 -39.84
N THR A 246 -16.01 -30.88 -40.65
CA THR A 246 -16.94 -29.74 -40.72
C THR A 246 -18.38 -30.18 -40.47
N ALA A 247 -18.57 -31.42 -40.03
CA ALA A 247 -19.88 -31.95 -39.69
C ALA A 247 -20.32 -31.46 -38.30
N GLN A 248 -21.57 -30.96 -38.18
CA GLN A 248 -22.14 -30.62 -36.88
C GLN A 248 -22.30 -31.86 -36.00
N SER A 249 -22.31 -31.66 -34.66
CA SER A 249 -22.59 -32.75 -33.74
C SER A 249 -23.60 -32.32 -32.67
N ASN A 250 -24.63 -33.12 -32.45
CA ASN A 250 -25.60 -32.90 -31.36
C ASN A 250 -25.21 -33.57 -30.04
N VAL A 251 -24.02 -34.17 -29.99
CA VAL A 251 -23.40 -34.75 -28.80
C VAL A 251 -21.92 -34.30 -28.75
N PRO A 252 -21.26 -34.28 -27.56
CA PRO A 252 -19.87 -33.97 -27.48
C PRO A 252 -18.95 -34.84 -28.34
N VAL A 253 -18.02 -34.20 -29.06
CA VAL A 253 -16.93 -34.85 -29.82
C VAL A 253 -15.57 -34.37 -29.27
N ALA A 254 -14.57 -35.22 -29.33
CA ALA A 254 -13.22 -34.86 -28.82
C ALA A 254 -12.52 -33.89 -29.78
N VAL A 255 -11.92 -32.87 -29.24
CA VAL A 255 -10.99 -31.97 -29.96
C VAL A 255 -9.71 -32.76 -30.26
N LEU A 256 -9.28 -32.73 -31.51
CA LEU A 256 -8.03 -33.39 -31.91
C LEU A 256 -6.82 -32.64 -31.38
N PRO A 257 -5.69 -33.29 -31.13
CA PRO A 257 -4.42 -32.64 -30.82
C PRO A 257 -4.04 -31.60 -31.89
N PRO A 258 -3.31 -30.54 -31.52
CA PRO A 258 -2.73 -29.61 -32.49
C PRO A 258 -1.95 -30.33 -33.57
N GLN A 259 -1.99 -29.79 -34.81
CA GLN A 259 -1.28 -30.37 -35.93
C GLN A 259 0.23 -30.49 -35.66
N GLY A 260 0.79 -31.70 -35.80
CA GLY A 260 2.21 -31.96 -35.53
C GLY A 260 2.54 -32.36 -34.08
N MET A 261 1.54 -32.41 -33.18
CA MET A 261 1.71 -32.92 -31.82
C MET A 261 1.12 -34.29 -31.63
N THR A 262 1.81 -35.19 -30.93
CA THR A 262 1.36 -36.52 -30.56
C THR A 262 0.93 -36.61 -29.09
N PRO A 263 -0.09 -37.40 -28.73
CA PRO A 263 -0.39 -37.71 -27.35
C PRO A 263 0.84 -38.34 -26.64
N PRO A 264 1.03 -38.15 -25.27
CA PRO A 264 0.09 -37.58 -24.33
C PRO A 264 0.20 -36.07 -24.15
N LEU A 265 1.26 -35.40 -24.66
CA LEU A 265 1.48 -33.97 -24.47
C LEU A 265 0.68 -33.07 -25.41
N GLY A 266 0.26 -33.61 -26.59
CA GLY A 266 -0.56 -32.88 -27.54
C GLY A 266 -2.05 -33.03 -27.23
N GLY A 267 -2.75 -31.90 -27.01
CA GLY A 267 -4.21 -31.87 -26.83
C GLY A 267 -4.70 -31.76 -25.39
N GLN A 268 -3.79 -31.48 -24.43
CA GLN A 268 -4.19 -31.12 -23.07
C GLN A 268 -4.39 -29.61 -22.97
N PHE A 269 -5.59 -29.18 -22.54
CA PHE A 269 -5.95 -27.79 -22.46
C PHE A 269 -6.30 -27.37 -21.01
N LYS A 270 -5.79 -26.21 -20.60
CA LYS A 270 -6.07 -25.61 -19.29
C LYS A 270 -7.34 -24.78 -19.30
N GLN A 271 -7.57 -24.06 -20.39
CA GLN A 271 -8.68 -23.14 -20.60
C GLN A 271 -9.17 -23.25 -22.04
N ILE A 272 -10.48 -23.05 -22.22
CA ILE A 272 -11.12 -22.98 -23.54
C ILE A 272 -12.03 -21.74 -23.60
N SER A 273 -12.09 -21.09 -24.76
CA SER A 273 -12.98 -19.96 -25.04
C SER A 273 -13.62 -20.17 -26.43
N ALA A 274 -14.94 -20.28 -26.45
CA ALA A 274 -15.76 -20.47 -27.64
C ALA A 274 -16.66 -19.26 -27.94
N GLU A 275 -16.62 -18.19 -27.15
CA GLU A 275 -17.50 -17.01 -27.20
C GLU A 275 -17.43 -16.24 -28.51
N GLY A 276 -16.53 -16.61 -29.40
CA GLY A 276 -16.18 -15.94 -30.63
C GLY A 276 -16.96 -16.32 -31.91
N GLY A 277 -18.25 -16.55 -31.86
CA GLY A 277 -19.01 -16.86 -33.07
C GLY A 277 -18.73 -18.27 -33.61
N ASN A 278 -17.96 -18.41 -34.70
CA ASN A 278 -17.60 -19.70 -35.31
C ASN A 278 -16.13 -20.10 -35.04
N ARG A 279 -15.54 -19.67 -33.92
CA ARG A 279 -14.15 -19.92 -33.55
C ARG A 279 -14.06 -20.41 -32.11
N THR A 280 -13.06 -21.23 -31.87
CA THR A 280 -12.67 -21.68 -30.53
C THR A 280 -11.18 -21.43 -30.33
N CYS A 281 -10.81 -20.97 -29.19
CA CYS A 281 -9.40 -20.81 -28.76
C CYS A 281 -9.20 -21.50 -27.42
N ALA A 282 -7.95 -21.91 -27.13
CA ALA A 282 -7.60 -22.58 -25.87
C ALA A 282 -6.18 -22.31 -25.48
N ILE A 283 -5.91 -22.44 -24.18
CA ILE A 283 -4.54 -22.48 -23.63
C ILE A 283 -4.18 -23.94 -23.37
N ALA A 284 -3.09 -24.39 -23.97
CA ALA A 284 -2.57 -25.73 -23.73
C ALA A 284 -1.80 -25.82 -22.39
N TYR A 285 -1.43 -27.02 -21.99
CA TYR A 285 -0.72 -27.27 -20.73
C TYR A 285 0.66 -26.58 -20.67
N GLY A 286 1.30 -26.32 -21.83
CA GLY A 286 2.54 -25.55 -21.94
C GLY A 286 2.38 -24.03 -21.86
N ASP A 287 1.18 -23.51 -21.62
CA ASP A 287 0.84 -22.09 -21.61
C ASP A 287 0.88 -21.40 -22.99
N ASP A 288 0.91 -22.20 -24.08
CA ASP A 288 0.77 -21.71 -25.45
C ASP A 288 -0.70 -21.62 -25.85
N ALA A 289 -1.03 -20.65 -26.68
CA ALA A 289 -2.37 -20.46 -27.21
C ALA A 289 -2.57 -21.17 -28.56
N TYR A 290 -3.75 -21.76 -28.73
CA TYR A 290 -4.21 -22.42 -29.97
C TYR A 290 -5.59 -21.93 -30.29
N CYS A 291 -5.89 -21.75 -31.61
CA CYS A 291 -7.23 -21.42 -32.10
C CYS A 291 -7.62 -22.31 -33.26
N TRP A 292 -8.92 -22.47 -33.50
CA TRP A 292 -9.49 -23.22 -34.63
C TRP A 292 -10.87 -22.71 -34.97
N GLY A 293 -11.43 -23.16 -36.10
CA GLY A 293 -12.66 -22.65 -36.65
C GLY A 293 -12.43 -21.55 -37.69
N GLU A 294 -13.19 -20.47 -37.63
CA GLU A 294 -13.15 -19.38 -38.59
C GLU A 294 -11.91 -18.49 -38.43
N GLY A 295 -11.10 -18.41 -39.52
CA GLY A 295 -9.88 -17.62 -39.60
C GLY A 295 -10.05 -16.18 -40.11
N ARG A 296 -11.28 -15.81 -40.50
CA ARG A 296 -11.57 -14.47 -41.06
C ARG A 296 -11.00 -13.35 -40.22
N TYR A 297 -10.45 -12.31 -40.87
CA TYR A 297 -9.74 -11.17 -40.25
C TYR A 297 -8.48 -11.57 -39.46
N GLY A 298 -7.96 -12.79 -39.65
CA GLY A 298 -6.81 -13.26 -38.86
C GLY A 298 -7.15 -13.71 -37.45
N GLY A 299 -8.42 -14.02 -37.18
CA GLY A 299 -8.90 -14.35 -35.84
C GLY A 299 -8.25 -15.57 -35.18
N LEU A 300 -7.52 -16.42 -35.93
CA LEU A 300 -6.74 -17.53 -35.37
C LEU A 300 -5.34 -17.10 -34.87
N GLY A 301 -4.87 -15.87 -35.20
CA GLY A 301 -3.59 -15.34 -34.71
C GLY A 301 -2.33 -16.03 -35.24
N ASN A 302 -2.47 -16.83 -36.31
CA ASN A 302 -1.43 -17.68 -36.90
C ASN A 302 -0.89 -17.13 -38.22
N ASN A 303 -1.02 -15.83 -38.46
CA ASN A 303 -0.66 -15.12 -39.70
C ASN A 303 -1.42 -15.62 -40.95
N SER A 304 -2.66 -16.08 -40.77
CA SER A 304 -3.52 -16.60 -41.86
C SER A 304 -4.97 -16.19 -41.65
N THR A 305 -5.71 -16.08 -42.75
CA THR A 305 -7.18 -15.91 -42.76
C THR A 305 -7.93 -17.20 -43.03
N ALA A 306 -7.23 -18.32 -43.27
CA ALA A 306 -7.82 -19.60 -43.54
C ALA A 306 -8.50 -20.20 -42.31
N ASN A 307 -9.64 -20.89 -42.51
CA ASN A 307 -10.30 -21.69 -41.49
C ASN A 307 -9.44 -22.90 -41.10
N SER A 308 -9.54 -23.36 -39.86
CA SER A 308 -8.91 -24.58 -39.42
C SER A 308 -9.89 -25.53 -38.75
N LYS A 309 -9.87 -26.82 -39.13
CA LYS A 309 -10.67 -27.90 -38.52
C LYS A 309 -9.99 -28.54 -37.30
N ARG A 310 -8.79 -28.09 -36.95
CA ARG A 310 -7.97 -28.56 -35.82
C ARG A 310 -7.33 -27.38 -35.13
N PRO A 311 -6.95 -27.49 -33.85
CA PRO A 311 -6.16 -26.46 -33.17
C PRO A 311 -4.86 -26.14 -33.95
N VAL A 312 -4.67 -24.85 -34.29
CA VAL A 312 -3.41 -24.32 -34.84
C VAL A 312 -2.78 -23.38 -33.86
N PRO A 313 -1.44 -23.36 -33.76
CA PRO A 313 -0.78 -22.48 -32.80
C PRO A 313 -0.99 -21.01 -33.16
N VAL A 314 -1.26 -20.19 -32.18
CA VAL A 314 -1.12 -18.73 -32.27
C VAL A 314 0.37 -18.41 -32.45
N LEU A 315 0.68 -17.38 -33.21
CA LEU A 315 2.08 -16.96 -33.41
C LEU A 315 2.69 -16.49 -32.09
N MET A 316 3.39 -17.40 -31.41
CA MET A 316 4.09 -17.12 -30.15
C MET A 316 5.48 -16.47 -30.33
N SER A 317 5.97 -16.33 -31.58
CA SER A 317 7.16 -15.54 -31.90
C SER A 317 6.84 -14.05 -31.98
N GLY A 318 7.82 -13.18 -31.98
CA GLY A 318 7.60 -11.74 -32.01
C GLY A 318 7.17 -11.19 -30.63
N ILE A 319 6.05 -10.47 -30.56
CA ILE A 319 5.63 -9.78 -29.34
C ILE A 319 5.28 -10.73 -28.18
N LEU A 320 4.92 -11.96 -28.45
CA LEU A 320 4.65 -13.00 -27.46
C LEU A 320 5.87 -13.91 -27.16
N ALA A 321 7.03 -13.66 -27.79
CA ALA A 321 8.24 -14.48 -27.57
C ALA A 321 8.59 -14.58 -26.08
N ASN A 322 8.82 -15.80 -25.60
CA ASN A 322 9.13 -16.11 -24.21
C ASN A 322 8.04 -15.75 -23.18
N LYS A 323 6.81 -15.49 -23.63
CA LYS A 323 5.66 -15.21 -22.76
C LYS A 323 4.78 -16.46 -22.65
N ARG A 324 4.23 -16.65 -21.45
CA ARG A 324 3.22 -17.68 -21.18
C ARG A 324 1.85 -17.03 -21.16
N ILE A 325 0.85 -17.69 -21.69
CA ILE A 325 -0.52 -17.18 -21.72
C ILE A 325 -1.24 -17.60 -20.44
N LYS A 326 -1.78 -16.61 -19.71
CA LYS A 326 -2.52 -16.80 -18.47
C LYS A 326 -4.02 -16.93 -18.69
N GLN A 327 -4.56 -16.15 -19.63
CA GLN A 327 -5.99 -16.13 -19.93
C GLN A 327 -6.21 -15.87 -21.42
N ILE A 328 -7.24 -16.50 -21.98
CA ILE A 328 -7.67 -16.29 -23.37
C ILE A 328 -9.18 -16.03 -23.43
N SER A 329 -9.58 -15.07 -24.25
CA SER A 329 -10.98 -14.76 -24.56
C SER A 329 -11.12 -14.53 -26.07
N SER A 330 -12.05 -15.24 -26.68
CA SER A 330 -12.38 -15.12 -28.10
C SER A 330 -13.71 -14.40 -28.27
N GLY A 331 -13.72 -13.26 -28.94
CA GLY A 331 -14.93 -12.56 -29.37
C GLY A 331 -15.31 -12.92 -30.83
N VAL A 332 -16.39 -12.33 -31.38
CA VAL A 332 -16.96 -12.71 -32.71
C VAL A 332 -15.91 -12.66 -33.83
N TYR A 333 -15.04 -11.68 -33.86
CA TYR A 333 -14.00 -11.55 -34.90
C TYR A 333 -12.60 -11.22 -34.36
N ARG A 334 -12.42 -11.22 -33.03
CA ARG A 334 -11.16 -10.94 -32.39
C ARG A 334 -10.87 -11.94 -31.26
N THR A 335 -9.64 -12.05 -30.90
CA THR A 335 -9.20 -12.82 -29.71
C THR A 335 -8.22 -11.99 -28.94
N CYS A 336 -8.30 -12.02 -27.62
CA CYS A 336 -7.36 -11.37 -26.73
C CYS A 336 -6.83 -12.35 -25.69
N VAL A 337 -5.60 -12.11 -25.23
CA VAL A 337 -4.95 -12.89 -24.18
C VAL A 337 -4.33 -11.95 -23.14
N ILE A 338 -4.23 -12.44 -21.91
CA ILE A 338 -3.33 -11.87 -20.89
C ILE A 338 -2.11 -12.78 -20.82
N ALA A 339 -0.91 -12.22 -20.98
CA ALA A 339 0.32 -12.96 -20.92
C ALA A 339 1.01 -12.84 -19.53
N SER A 340 2.15 -13.52 -19.37
CA SER A 340 2.89 -13.59 -18.10
C SER A 340 3.43 -12.26 -17.61
N ASP A 341 3.55 -11.28 -18.49
CA ASP A 341 3.89 -9.89 -18.18
C ASP A 341 2.70 -9.01 -17.75
N ASN A 342 1.52 -9.62 -17.59
CA ASN A 342 0.24 -8.96 -17.27
C ASN A 342 -0.24 -7.98 -18.35
N GLN A 343 0.33 -8.05 -19.56
CA GLN A 343 -0.11 -7.24 -20.70
C GLN A 343 -1.18 -7.98 -21.51
N ILE A 344 -2.03 -7.17 -22.17
CA ILE A 344 -3.07 -7.68 -23.05
C ILE A 344 -2.54 -7.65 -24.49
N TYR A 345 -2.76 -8.74 -25.21
CA TYR A 345 -2.43 -8.88 -26.62
C TYR A 345 -3.67 -9.33 -27.37
N CYS A 346 -4.00 -8.66 -28.47
CA CYS A 346 -5.20 -8.95 -29.26
C CYS A 346 -4.83 -9.16 -30.73
N TRP A 347 -5.69 -9.90 -31.45
CA TRP A 347 -5.62 -10.12 -32.88
C TRP A 347 -7.00 -10.35 -33.47
N GLY A 348 -7.12 -10.30 -34.79
CA GLY A 348 -8.37 -10.36 -35.52
C GLY A 348 -8.83 -8.98 -35.98
N ARG A 349 -10.15 -8.77 -36.02
CA ARG A 349 -10.77 -7.52 -36.47
C ARG A 349 -10.54 -6.38 -35.49
N ASN A 350 -10.13 -5.20 -36.03
CA ASN A 350 -9.88 -3.98 -35.28
C ASN A 350 -10.46 -2.72 -35.93
N SER A 351 -11.34 -2.85 -36.90
CA SER A 351 -11.86 -1.72 -37.70
C SER A 351 -12.55 -0.60 -36.90
N HIS A 352 -12.81 -0.79 -35.60
CA HIS A 352 -13.37 0.18 -34.67
C HIS A 352 -12.44 0.43 -33.46
N GLY A 353 -11.16 0.07 -33.56
CA GLY A 353 -10.20 0.24 -32.46
C GLY A 353 -10.39 -0.75 -31.31
N GLN A 354 -10.92 -1.97 -31.58
CA GLN A 354 -11.26 -2.95 -30.54
C GLN A 354 -10.06 -3.44 -29.73
N PHE A 355 -8.83 -3.25 -30.22
CA PHE A 355 -7.59 -3.58 -29.47
C PHE A 355 -7.25 -2.53 -28.43
N GLY A 356 -7.82 -1.32 -28.53
CA GLY A 356 -7.53 -0.22 -27.61
C GLY A 356 -6.10 0.35 -27.72
N ASN A 357 -5.41 0.11 -28.82
CA ASN A 357 -4.01 0.49 -29.06
C ASN A 357 -3.85 1.72 -29.98
N ASN A 358 -4.91 2.51 -30.11
CA ASN A 358 -4.97 3.69 -30.99
C ASN A 358 -4.72 3.36 -32.49
N ASP A 359 -5.00 2.12 -32.90
CA ASP A 359 -4.93 1.61 -34.28
C ASP A 359 -6.30 1.04 -34.65
N THR A 360 -6.68 1.09 -35.92
CA THR A 360 -7.92 0.51 -36.43
C THR A 360 -7.67 -0.60 -37.46
N ALA A 361 -6.42 -0.97 -37.70
CA ALA A 361 -6.06 -2.01 -38.63
C ALA A 361 -6.28 -3.41 -38.05
N ASP A 362 -6.92 -4.30 -38.80
CA ASP A 362 -7.02 -5.71 -38.46
C ASP A 362 -5.63 -6.36 -38.36
N SER A 363 -5.49 -7.38 -37.54
CA SER A 363 -4.21 -8.06 -37.36
C SER A 363 -4.32 -9.58 -37.45
N LEU A 364 -3.47 -10.19 -38.26
CA LEU A 364 -3.36 -11.63 -38.41
C LEU A 364 -2.51 -12.27 -37.29
N ILE A 365 -1.82 -11.45 -36.50
CA ILE A 365 -0.90 -11.86 -35.44
C ILE A 365 -1.17 -11.05 -34.15
N PRO A 366 -0.75 -11.53 -32.99
CA PRO A 366 -0.89 -10.78 -31.75
C PRO A 366 -0.24 -9.39 -31.80
N LYS A 367 -0.97 -8.35 -31.37
CA LYS A 367 -0.52 -6.97 -31.13
C LYS A 367 -0.82 -6.59 -29.69
N ALA A 368 0.04 -5.78 -29.07
CA ALA A 368 -0.24 -5.23 -27.74
C ALA A 368 -1.49 -4.34 -27.80
N ALA A 369 -2.40 -4.55 -26.85
CA ALA A 369 -3.40 -3.56 -26.52
C ALA A 369 -2.72 -2.42 -25.74
N SER A 370 -3.20 -1.18 -25.87
CA SER A 370 -2.78 -0.16 -24.91
C SER A 370 -3.33 -0.59 -23.54
N ASN A 371 -2.50 -0.58 -22.53
CA ASN A 371 -2.96 -0.74 -21.17
C ASN A 371 -3.74 0.51 -20.78
N GLY A 372 -5.01 0.56 -21.16
CA GLY A 372 -5.95 1.62 -20.79
C GLY A 372 -6.42 1.53 -19.34
N GLY A 373 -5.67 0.89 -18.49
CA GLY A 373 -5.82 1.02 -17.04
C GLY A 373 -5.27 2.39 -16.65
N SER A 374 -6.11 3.38 -16.53
CA SER A 374 -5.77 4.53 -15.70
C SER A 374 -5.49 3.99 -14.33
N ALA A 375 -4.21 3.84 -13.98
CA ALA A 375 -3.84 3.76 -12.59
C ALA A 375 -4.45 4.99 -11.93
N ILE A 376 -5.36 4.80 -10.99
CA ILE A 376 -6.09 5.90 -10.34
C ILE A 376 -5.12 6.73 -9.49
N LEU A 377 -3.98 6.15 -9.13
CA LEU A 377 -2.80 6.87 -8.69
C LEU A 377 -1.76 6.79 -9.82
N ALA A 378 -1.97 7.61 -10.87
CA ALA A 378 -1.05 7.69 -11.97
C ALA A 378 0.34 8.07 -11.49
N ASN A 379 1.36 7.51 -12.13
CA ASN A 379 2.79 7.79 -11.94
C ASN A 379 3.13 9.30 -11.89
N ALA A 380 2.25 10.16 -12.43
CA ALA A 380 2.40 11.61 -12.46
C ALA A 380 1.58 12.34 -11.36
N MET A 381 0.85 11.63 -10.51
CA MET A 381 0.04 12.28 -9.47
C MET A 381 0.95 12.92 -8.42
N LYS A 382 0.82 14.23 -8.25
CA LYS A 382 1.52 14.96 -7.19
C LYS A 382 0.75 14.87 -5.89
N ILE A 383 1.44 14.53 -4.84
CA ILE A 383 0.89 14.29 -3.51
C ILE A 383 1.67 15.14 -2.52
N ARG A 384 0.99 15.75 -1.56
CA ARG A 384 1.58 16.49 -0.45
C ARG A 384 1.19 15.89 0.89
N THR A 385 2.09 15.91 1.84
CA THR A 385 1.80 15.57 3.24
C THR A 385 1.42 16.83 3.99
N GLN A 386 0.37 16.78 4.78
CA GLN A 386 -0.09 17.89 5.60
C GLN A 386 -0.24 17.45 7.06
N TYR A 387 -0.03 18.38 8.00
CA TYR A 387 -0.23 18.16 9.42
C TYR A 387 -0.99 19.32 10.04
N THR A 388 -1.63 19.09 11.18
CA THR A 388 -2.31 20.12 11.97
C THR A 388 -2.42 19.69 13.42
N LYS A 389 -2.61 20.65 14.34
CA LYS A 389 -3.00 20.34 15.71
C LYS A 389 -4.39 19.70 15.74
N LYS A 390 -4.57 18.69 16.58
CA LYS A 390 -5.87 18.06 16.78
C LYS A 390 -6.76 18.98 17.62
N THR A 391 -7.64 19.71 16.97
CA THR A 391 -8.60 20.66 17.59
C THR A 391 -10.00 20.07 17.77
N ALA A 392 -10.22 18.83 17.36
CA ALA A 392 -11.49 18.14 17.43
C ALA A 392 -11.36 16.76 18.09
N ALA A 393 -12.46 16.10 18.40
CA ALA A 393 -12.45 14.76 19.03
C ALA A 393 -11.71 13.71 18.18
N THR A 394 -11.81 13.80 16.86
CA THR A 394 -11.11 12.96 15.92
C THR A 394 -10.37 13.80 14.88
N CYS A 395 -9.30 13.27 14.30
CA CYS A 395 -8.58 13.96 13.23
C CYS A 395 -9.43 14.18 11.96
N GLN A 396 -10.40 13.31 11.69
CA GLN A 396 -11.35 13.47 10.58
C GLN A 396 -12.25 14.71 10.73
N ALA A 397 -12.55 15.08 11.97
CA ALA A 397 -13.40 16.25 12.29
C ALA A 397 -12.64 17.59 12.24
N VAL A 398 -11.31 17.59 12.03
CA VAL A 398 -10.53 18.82 11.92
C VAL A 398 -10.72 19.44 10.54
N ALA A 399 -11.54 20.51 10.48
CA ALA A 399 -11.94 21.14 9.23
C ALA A 399 -10.89 22.10 8.64
N ALA A 400 -10.03 22.70 9.46
CA ALA A 400 -9.10 23.76 9.04
C ALA A 400 -7.75 23.70 9.79
N GLY A 401 -6.80 24.54 9.40
CA GLY A 401 -5.50 24.67 10.06
C GLY A 401 -4.44 23.69 9.53
N TRP A 402 -4.72 22.98 8.43
CA TRP A 402 -3.76 22.08 7.80
C TRP A 402 -2.59 22.84 7.19
N GLN A 403 -1.36 22.44 7.53
CA GLN A 403 -0.10 23.01 7.05
C GLN A 403 0.64 21.96 6.23
N ASP A 404 1.30 22.39 5.16
CA ASP A 404 2.13 21.51 4.36
C ASP A 404 3.41 21.11 5.10
N VAL A 405 3.79 19.84 5.00
CA VAL A 405 5.11 19.37 5.42
C VAL A 405 6.12 19.80 4.35
N THR A 406 7.13 20.55 4.77
CA THR A 406 8.23 21.03 3.93
C THR A 406 9.57 20.59 4.51
N ASN A 407 10.68 20.98 3.91
CA ASN A 407 12.00 20.72 4.46
C ASN A 407 12.34 21.64 5.66
N SER A 408 11.52 22.67 5.94
CA SER A 408 11.75 23.67 6.99
C SER A 408 10.52 23.94 7.89
N SER A 409 9.41 23.23 7.71
CA SER A 409 8.25 23.36 8.60
C SER A 409 8.51 22.72 9.96
N ALA A 410 7.67 23.01 10.95
CA ALA A 410 7.81 22.45 12.30
C ALA A 410 7.72 20.91 12.30
N LEU A 411 6.90 20.32 11.44
CA LEU A 411 7.02 18.91 11.02
C LEU A 411 7.62 18.92 9.62
N ALA A 412 8.83 18.43 9.45
CA ALA A 412 9.55 18.51 8.18
C ALA A 412 9.88 17.12 7.60
N TYR A 413 10.18 17.06 6.30
CA TYR A 413 10.77 15.87 5.71
C TYR A 413 12.19 15.67 6.23
N SER A 414 12.49 14.46 6.71
CA SER A 414 13.81 14.10 7.22
C SER A 414 14.81 13.86 6.07
N ALA A 415 16.05 14.26 6.27
CA ALA A 415 17.15 13.87 5.40
C ALA A 415 17.68 12.45 5.69
N ALA A 416 17.29 11.86 6.84
CA ALA A 416 17.65 10.50 7.20
C ALA A 416 16.71 9.49 6.53
N GLY A 417 17.25 8.36 6.08
CA GLY A 417 16.49 7.27 5.48
C GLY A 417 16.95 6.94 4.07
N PRO A 418 16.33 5.94 3.42
CA PRO A 418 16.66 5.56 2.05
C PRO A 418 16.26 6.66 1.05
N ASN A 419 16.88 6.64 -0.14
CA ASN A 419 16.58 7.61 -1.18
C ASN A 419 15.10 7.61 -1.58
N ASN A 420 14.60 8.77 -1.98
CA ASN A 420 13.23 8.94 -2.44
C ASN A 420 12.93 7.99 -3.62
N GLY A 421 11.78 7.34 -3.57
CA GLY A 421 11.38 6.36 -4.59
C GLY A 421 12.01 4.97 -4.43
N THR A 422 12.84 4.73 -3.41
CA THR A 422 13.41 3.40 -3.14
C THR A 422 12.30 2.41 -2.82
N ALA A 423 12.33 1.24 -3.50
CA ALA A 423 11.36 0.19 -3.24
C ALA A 423 11.54 -0.38 -1.82
N ILE A 424 10.44 -0.53 -1.10
CA ILE A 424 10.43 -1.12 0.25
C ILE A 424 10.27 -2.65 0.11
N ALA A 425 11.13 -3.41 0.78
CA ALA A 425 11.05 -4.87 0.77
C ALA A 425 9.74 -5.36 1.40
N ALA A 426 9.23 -6.49 0.89
CA ALA A 426 8.08 -7.17 1.50
C ALA A 426 8.40 -7.52 2.96
N ALA A 427 7.41 -7.44 3.83
CA ALA A 427 7.48 -7.87 5.24
C ALA A 427 8.54 -7.16 6.12
N ALA A 428 9.09 -6.03 5.71
CA ALA A 428 9.99 -5.29 6.58
C ALA A 428 9.23 -4.76 7.81
N ASN A 429 9.33 -5.48 8.92
CA ASN A 429 8.82 -5.13 10.26
C ASN A 429 7.32 -4.84 10.39
N ASP A 430 6.47 -5.33 9.50
CA ASP A 430 5.02 -5.28 9.68
C ASP A 430 4.42 -6.70 9.66
N PRO A 431 4.00 -7.23 10.83
CA PRO A 431 3.47 -8.58 10.93
C PRO A 431 2.12 -8.77 10.22
N ASN A 432 1.42 -7.68 9.88
CA ASN A 432 0.12 -7.73 9.22
C ASN A 432 0.24 -7.66 7.69
N LEU A 433 1.44 -7.37 7.15
CA LEU A 433 1.67 -7.43 5.72
C LEU A 433 2.02 -8.86 5.31
N PRO A 434 1.22 -9.51 4.45
CA PRO A 434 1.52 -10.86 4.00
C PRO A 434 2.88 -10.89 3.31
N SER A 435 3.73 -11.82 3.72
CA SER A 435 5.11 -12.00 3.22
C SER A 435 5.19 -12.30 1.72
N THR A 436 4.08 -12.66 1.08
CA THR A 436 4.00 -13.18 -0.29
C THR A 436 3.11 -12.39 -1.23
N SER A 437 2.56 -11.24 -0.82
CA SER A 437 1.65 -10.51 -1.71
C SER A 437 2.39 -9.86 -2.87
N VAL A 438 2.24 -10.48 -4.01
CA VAL A 438 2.52 -9.93 -5.33
C VAL A 438 1.48 -8.82 -5.56
N GLY A 439 1.90 -7.57 -5.78
CA GLY A 439 0.97 -6.49 -6.13
C GLY A 439 1.01 -5.23 -5.25
N TYR A 440 1.89 -5.14 -4.26
CA TYR A 440 2.04 -3.90 -3.49
C TYR A 440 2.97 -2.91 -4.19
N SER A 441 2.48 -1.73 -4.50
CA SER A 441 3.33 -0.60 -4.85
C SER A 441 3.95 -0.02 -3.57
N ARG A 442 5.25 -0.21 -3.38
CA ARG A 442 5.98 0.19 -2.18
C ARG A 442 7.09 1.14 -2.52
N GLN A 443 7.10 2.31 -1.90
CA GLN A 443 8.16 3.29 -2.10
C GLN A 443 8.47 4.07 -0.83
N SER A 444 9.72 4.45 -0.68
CA SER A 444 10.19 5.34 0.38
C SER A 444 10.12 6.79 -0.09
N ILE A 445 9.70 7.66 0.80
CA ILE A 445 9.64 9.10 0.59
C ILE A 445 10.45 9.77 1.69
N VAL A 446 11.60 10.30 1.33
CA VAL A 446 12.49 10.98 2.29
C VAL A 446 12.22 12.48 2.29
N ARG A 447 12.30 13.09 1.12
CA ARG A 447 12.01 14.52 0.93
C ARG A 447 11.80 14.81 -0.56
N PRO A 448 11.07 15.87 -0.92
CA PRO A 448 11.03 16.37 -2.28
C PRO A 448 12.42 16.79 -2.79
N SER A 449 12.60 16.76 -4.08
CA SER A 449 13.92 17.00 -4.73
C SER A 449 14.45 18.43 -4.58
N SER A 450 13.61 19.40 -4.19
CA SER A 450 14.03 20.78 -3.91
C SER A 450 13.35 21.34 -2.66
N ALA A 451 13.99 22.31 -2.02
CA ALA A 451 13.46 22.96 -0.81
C ALA A 451 12.11 23.71 -1.05
N ALA A 452 11.84 24.12 -2.27
CA ALA A 452 10.60 24.78 -2.67
C ALA A 452 9.48 23.81 -3.07
N GLN A 453 9.77 22.51 -3.17
CA GLN A 453 8.81 21.52 -3.60
C GLN A 453 7.98 21.03 -2.41
N LEU A 454 6.67 21.28 -2.45
CA LEU A 454 5.72 20.85 -1.42
C LEU A 454 5.16 19.44 -1.68
N THR A 455 5.43 18.90 -2.87
CA THR A 455 4.81 17.66 -3.36
C THR A 455 5.85 16.63 -3.75
N PHE A 456 5.49 15.37 -3.65
CA PHE A 456 6.22 14.26 -4.25
C PHE A 456 5.38 13.61 -5.34
N THR A 457 6.05 13.00 -6.32
CA THR A 457 5.40 12.24 -7.38
C THR A 457 5.39 10.76 -7.01
N ASN A 458 4.24 10.11 -7.17
CA ASN A 458 4.17 8.67 -7.04
C ASN A 458 5.00 8.03 -8.17
N ASN A 459 6.02 7.23 -7.84
CA ASN A 459 6.90 6.59 -8.81
C ASN A 459 6.38 5.24 -9.30
N ARG A 460 5.27 4.76 -8.76
CA ARG A 460 4.64 3.50 -9.15
C ARG A 460 3.14 3.65 -9.13
N ASP A 461 2.50 3.04 -10.10
CA ASP A 461 1.05 2.96 -10.15
C ASP A 461 0.50 2.07 -9.03
N VAL A 462 -0.60 2.49 -8.44
CA VAL A 462 -1.43 1.64 -7.55
C VAL A 462 -2.72 1.38 -8.31
N ASN A 463 -2.87 0.15 -8.80
CA ASN A 463 -4.04 -0.25 -9.57
C ASN A 463 -5.27 -0.43 -8.68
N ALA A 464 -6.46 -0.49 -9.29
CA ALA A 464 -7.70 -0.76 -8.57
C ALA A 464 -7.60 -2.08 -7.79
N GLY A 465 -7.93 -2.05 -6.49
CA GLY A 465 -7.82 -3.20 -5.60
C GLY A 465 -6.40 -3.54 -5.13
N GLU A 466 -5.40 -2.77 -5.52
CA GLU A 466 -4.05 -2.87 -4.97
C GLU A 466 -3.87 -1.94 -3.78
N THR A 467 -3.04 -2.35 -2.83
CA THR A 467 -2.62 -1.52 -1.70
C THR A 467 -1.22 -0.96 -1.96
N GLY A 468 -1.10 0.37 -1.94
CA GLY A 468 0.19 1.06 -1.95
C GLY A 468 0.70 1.23 -0.52
N LEU A 469 2.00 1.07 -0.31
CA LEU A 469 2.65 1.39 0.96
C LEU A 469 3.64 2.53 0.74
N TRP A 470 3.38 3.67 1.37
CA TRP A 470 4.28 4.82 1.38
C TRP A 470 4.91 4.99 2.74
N ASP A 471 6.22 5.16 2.74
CA ASP A 471 7.03 5.30 3.94
C ASP A 471 7.64 6.71 3.95
N LEU A 472 7.10 7.56 4.81
CA LEU A 472 7.48 8.97 4.94
C LEU A 472 8.48 9.13 6.07
N ALA A 473 9.68 9.63 5.75
CA ALA A 473 10.66 10.01 6.75
C ALA A 473 10.40 11.45 7.19
N LEU A 474 10.06 11.65 8.46
CA LEU A 474 9.68 12.93 9.05
C LEU A 474 10.57 13.26 10.24
N THR A 475 10.77 14.57 10.50
CA THR A 475 11.52 15.08 11.66
C THR A 475 10.69 16.16 12.33
N ASP A 476 10.68 16.13 13.66
CA ASP A 476 10.11 17.17 14.50
C ASP A 476 11.12 18.33 14.66
N ASN A 477 10.91 19.42 13.93
CA ASN A 477 11.76 20.61 13.93
C ASN A 477 11.24 21.73 14.84
N GLY A 478 10.30 21.46 15.74
CA GLY A 478 9.78 22.48 16.65
C GLY A 478 8.26 22.47 16.77
N LEU A 479 7.64 21.30 16.72
CA LEU A 479 6.24 21.12 17.09
C LEU A 479 6.02 21.49 18.56
N GLU A 480 4.85 22.00 18.89
CA GLU A 480 4.50 22.26 20.30
C GLU A 480 4.50 20.95 21.10
N ARG A 481 5.05 21.01 22.31
CA ARG A 481 5.17 19.87 23.21
C ARG A 481 3.81 19.50 23.82
N ASN A 482 3.69 18.25 24.26
CA ASN A 482 2.49 17.69 24.88
C ASN A 482 1.21 17.91 24.04
N THR A 483 1.37 17.98 22.72
CA THR A 483 0.31 18.36 21.78
C THR A 483 0.04 17.21 20.82
N ASN A 484 -1.24 16.95 20.58
CA ASN A 484 -1.68 15.95 19.60
C ASN A 484 -1.71 16.57 18.19
N TYR A 485 -1.14 15.86 17.25
CA TYR A 485 -1.11 16.24 15.84
C TYR A 485 -1.75 15.17 14.96
N CYS A 486 -2.41 15.65 13.93
CA CYS A 486 -2.97 14.85 12.85
C CYS A 486 -2.13 14.98 11.59
N VAL A 487 -2.00 13.92 10.81
CA VAL A 487 -1.32 13.92 9.50
C VAL A 487 -2.27 13.41 8.43
N ARG A 488 -2.20 13.96 7.23
CA ARG A 488 -2.92 13.46 6.05
C ARG A 488 -2.08 13.57 4.78
N LEU A 489 -2.47 12.81 3.78
CA LEU A 489 -2.02 12.98 2.41
C LEU A 489 -3.10 13.75 1.62
N ALA A 490 -2.69 14.70 0.79
CA ALA A 490 -3.56 15.49 -0.04
C ALA A 490 -3.13 15.45 -1.50
N ALA A 491 -4.08 15.41 -2.42
CA ALA A 491 -3.78 15.54 -3.83
C ALA A 491 -3.41 16.99 -4.17
N ASP A 492 -2.40 17.16 -5.02
CA ASP A 492 -2.05 18.44 -5.61
C ASP A 492 -2.65 18.53 -7.01
N THR A 493 -3.97 18.79 -7.08
CA THR A 493 -4.65 19.01 -8.33
C THR A 493 -4.86 20.50 -8.54
N THR A 494 -4.79 20.95 -9.79
CA THR A 494 -5.06 22.35 -10.16
C THR A 494 -6.50 22.77 -9.89
N ALA A 495 -7.44 21.81 -9.80
CA ALA A 495 -8.86 22.06 -9.57
C ALA A 495 -9.22 22.21 -8.08
N ALA A 496 -8.47 21.58 -7.18
CA ALA A 496 -8.72 21.64 -5.74
C ALA A 496 -7.43 21.33 -4.96
N PRO A 497 -6.48 22.27 -4.88
CA PRO A 497 -5.22 22.05 -4.17
C PRO A 497 -5.50 21.81 -2.69
N GLY A 498 -4.89 20.75 -2.13
CA GLY A 498 -5.00 20.41 -0.72
C GLY A 498 -6.23 19.61 -0.30
N THR A 499 -7.07 19.13 -1.25
CA THR A 499 -8.12 18.15 -0.93
C THR A 499 -7.51 16.82 -0.52
N SER A 500 -8.07 16.18 0.49
CA SER A 500 -7.69 14.83 0.89
C SER A 500 -7.82 13.87 -0.29
N ILE A 501 -6.85 12.96 -0.46
CA ILE A 501 -6.86 11.96 -1.53
C ILE A 501 -8.04 11.01 -1.36
N ASP A 502 -8.44 10.74 -0.12
CA ASP A 502 -9.55 9.85 0.19
C ASP A 502 -10.17 10.18 1.56
N THR A 503 -11.33 9.57 1.83
CA THR A 503 -11.92 9.49 3.17
C THR A 503 -11.21 8.39 3.95
N TYR A 504 -10.21 8.78 4.73
CA TYR A 504 -9.56 7.84 5.65
C TYR A 504 -10.55 7.29 6.68
N SER A 505 -10.55 6.00 6.91
CA SER A 505 -11.23 5.43 8.07
C SER A 505 -10.58 5.89 9.39
N TYR A 506 -9.30 6.25 9.34
CA TYR A 506 -8.54 6.78 10.47
C TYR A 506 -7.39 7.65 9.97
N TYR A 507 -7.30 8.92 10.40
CA TYR A 507 -6.13 9.76 10.14
C TYR A 507 -5.00 9.39 11.10
N PRO A 508 -3.74 9.26 10.62
CA PRO A 508 -2.59 9.11 11.49
C PRO A 508 -2.51 10.24 12.51
N GLU A 509 -2.32 9.87 13.77
CA GLU A 509 -2.24 10.78 14.90
C GLU A 509 -0.99 10.45 15.74
N PHE A 510 -0.29 11.48 16.21
CA PHE A 510 0.78 11.32 17.16
C PHE A 510 0.77 12.46 18.19
N LYS A 511 1.36 12.20 19.35
CA LYS A 511 1.53 13.18 20.42
C LYS A 511 3.01 13.50 20.54
N THR A 512 3.36 14.78 20.62
CA THR A 512 4.69 15.20 21.03
C THR A 512 4.84 14.97 22.53
N ALA A 513 5.98 14.39 22.96
CA ALA A 513 6.28 14.27 24.39
C ALA A 513 6.36 15.64 25.06
N ASP A 514 6.26 15.66 26.37
CA ASP A 514 6.80 16.76 27.17
C ASP A 514 8.27 16.91 26.79
N GLY A 515 8.70 18.14 26.51
CA GLY A 515 10.06 18.40 26.02
C GLY A 515 11.10 17.84 26.97
N SER A 516 12.31 17.60 26.49
CA SER A 516 13.46 17.28 27.31
C SER A 516 14.15 18.55 27.76
N LEU A 517 14.67 18.51 28.96
CA LEU A 517 15.64 19.50 29.47
C LEU A 517 16.99 18.78 29.51
N ASP A 518 17.83 19.07 28.52
CA ASP A 518 19.14 18.44 28.38
C ASP A 518 20.28 19.43 28.75
N ILE A 519 21.34 18.88 29.27
CA ILE A 519 22.56 19.62 29.55
C ILE A 519 23.76 18.87 28.97
N ARG A 520 24.65 19.61 28.32
CA ARG A 520 25.89 19.05 27.76
C ARG A 520 27.03 20.06 27.84
N PHE A 521 28.25 19.56 27.83
CA PHE A 521 29.41 20.36 27.50
C PHE A 521 29.63 20.34 25.99
N ALA A 522 29.89 21.49 25.42
CA ALA A 522 30.20 21.65 24.02
C ALA A 522 31.44 22.53 23.80
N ASP A 523 32.08 22.41 22.65
CA ASP A 523 33.09 23.35 22.20
C ASP A 523 32.45 24.57 21.49
N THR A 524 33.26 25.49 21.03
CA THR A 524 32.80 26.69 20.33
C THR A 524 32.20 26.41 18.96
N ALA A 525 32.36 25.20 18.41
CA ALA A 525 31.72 24.71 17.19
C ALA A 525 30.46 23.87 17.48
N ASP A 526 29.90 23.90 18.70
CA ASP A 526 28.74 23.17 19.18
C ASP A 526 28.91 21.64 19.19
N ALA A 527 30.13 21.10 19.07
CA ALA A 527 30.38 19.69 19.22
C ALA A 527 30.35 19.24 20.68
N THR A 528 29.56 18.19 20.97
CA THR A 528 29.46 17.64 22.34
C THR A 528 30.76 17.05 22.80
N LEU A 529 31.21 17.49 23.98
CA LEU A 529 32.41 16.99 24.63
C LEU A 529 32.09 15.83 25.55
N THR A 530 32.78 14.71 25.33
CA THR A 530 32.67 13.54 26.22
C THR A 530 33.73 13.59 27.31
N ASN A 531 33.32 13.41 28.56
CA ASN A 531 34.19 13.40 29.73
C ASN A 531 35.10 14.66 29.84
N PRO A 532 34.53 15.87 29.79
CA PRO A 532 35.36 17.10 29.96
C PRO A 532 36.03 17.08 31.30
N THR A 533 37.30 17.48 31.32
CA THR A 533 38.11 17.55 32.58
C THR A 533 38.55 18.95 32.84
N THR A 534 38.46 19.35 34.08
CA THR A 534 39.04 20.61 34.58
C THR A 534 40.32 20.29 35.38
N VAL A 535 41.45 20.87 34.97
CA VAL A 535 42.73 20.65 35.61
C VAL A 535 43.15 21.90 36.40
N PHE A 536 43.36 21.72 37.68
CA PHE A 536 43.94 22.75 38.54
C PHE A 536 45.44 22.58 38.56
N SER A 537 46.17 23.61 38.16
CA SER A 537 47.64 23.63 38.25
C SER A 537 48.07 24.44 39.46
N ALA A 538 48.66 23.78 40.41
CA ALA A 538 49.23 24.44 41.60
C ALA A 538 50.62 23.90 41.95
N ALA A 539 51.56 24.79 42.28
CA ALA A 539 52.81 24.39 42.83
C ALA A 539 52.62 24.03 44.31
N MET A 540 52.92 22.81 44.70
CA MET A 540 52.79 22.31 46.06
C MET A 540 54.00 22.74 46.87
N THR A 541 53.85 23.73 47.76
CA THR A 541 54.94 24.27 48.62
C THR A 541 55.13 23.49 49.90
N GLY A 542 54.30 22.52 50.22
CA GLY A 542 54.44 21.56 51.31
C GLY A 542 54.04 22.04 52.70
N LYS A 543 54.04 23.31 52.98
CA LYS A 543 53.79 23.84 54.33
C LYS A 543 52.58 24.75 54.48
N THR A 544 52.05 25.27 53.39
CA THR A 544 50.90 26.18 53.42
C THR A 544 49.83 25.69 52.43
N ALA A 545 48.56 25.94 52.75
CA ALA A 545 47.49 25.75 51.83
C ALA A 545 47.65 26.66 50.61
N SER A 546 47.35 26.16 49.44
CA SER A 546 47.38 26.91 48.17
C SER A 546 46.03 26.92 47.52
N THR A 547 45.72 28.02 46.86
CA THR A 547 44.45 28.13 46.06
C THR A 547 44.84 28.19 44.63
N THR A 548 44.09 27.43 43.86
CA THR A 548 44.17 27.40 42.38
C THR A 548 42.82 27.61 41.77
N THR A 549 42.78 28.20 40.59
CA THR A 549 41.57 28.44 39.82
C THR A 549 41.67 27.78 38.42
N ALA A 550 40.59 27.28 37.94
CA ALA A 550 40.47 26.76 36.58
C ALA A 550 39.08 27.04 36.04
N LYS A 551 38.95 27.10 34.71
CA LYS A 551 37.64 27.16 34.09
C LYS A 551 37.02 25.78 34.11
N LEU A 552 35.69 25.70 34.22
CA LEU A 552 34.98 24.46 34.06
C LEU A 552 35.28 23.89 32.66
N SER A 553 35.62 22.59 32.60
CA SER A 553 36.11 21.91 31.41
C SER A 553 37.50 22.30 30.90
N ASN A 554 38.26 23.04 31.70
CA ASN A 554 39.68 23.37 31.49
C ASN A 554 40.02 24.11 30.17
N ASN A 555 39.04 24.71 29.50
CA ASN A 555 39.23 25.45 28.26
C ASN A 555 38.31 26.67 28.21
N SER A 556 38.87 27.85 27.97
CA SER A 556 38.10 29.11 27.86
C SER A 556 37.12 29.11 26.66
N SER A 557 37.30 28.22 25.70
CA SER A 557 36.41 28.06 24.55
C SER A 557 35.29 27.03 24.78
N GLN A 558 35.27 26.35 25.93
CA GLN A 558 34.23 25.39 26.27
C GLN A 558 33.06 26.05 26.98
N GLN A 559 31.87 25.54 26.72
CA GLN A 559 30.64 26.12 27.24
C GLN A 559 29.71 25.01 27.76
N LEU A 560 28.91 25.36 28.75
CA LEU A 560 27.84 24.54 29.25
C LEU A 560 26.57 24.92 28.53
N GLU A 561 25.99 23.98 27.80
CA GLU A 561 24.78 24.18 27.01
C GLU A 561 23.59 23.59 27.73
N VAL A 562 22.50 24.34 27.81
CA VAL A 562 21.19 23.88 28.29
C VAL A 562 20.19 24.01 27.16
N ALA A 563 19.75 22.86 26.64
CA ALA A 563 18.68 22.79 25.67
C ALA A 563 17.36 22.63 26.41
N ASN A 564 16.51 23.65 26.37
CA ASN A 564 15.16 23.59 26.94
C ASN A 564 14.11 23.47 25.85
N SER A 565 13.39 22.36 25.85
CA SER A 565 12.21 22.15 25.01
C SER A 565 10.95 21.89 25.83
N LEU A 566 10.96 22.11 27.13
CA LEU A 566 9.77 21.99 28.00
C LEU A 566 8.80 23.15 27.78
N SER A 567 7.50 22.85 27.84
CA SER A 567 6.45 23.80 27.50
C SER A 567 6.05 24.78 28.61
N THR A 568 6.46 24.58 29.85
CA THR A 568 5.71 25.22 30.95
C THR A 568 6.48 25.79 32.09
N THR A 569 7.79 25.52 32.31
CA THR A 569 8.42 25.84 33.58
C THR A 569 9.82 26.39 33.43
N GLY A 570 10.25 27.13 34.45
CA GLY A 570 11.63 27.47 34.62
C GLY A 570 12.51 26.22 34.82
N TRP A 571 13.79 26.41 34.80
CA TRP A 571 14.76 25.37 35.09
C TRP A 571 15.92 25.90 35.93
N SER A 572 16.61 24.98 36.60
CA SER A 572 17.83 25.30 37.31
C SER A 572 18.94 24.32 36.95
N VAL A 573 20.19 24.83 36.91
CA VAL A 573 21.39 24.05 36.71
C VAL A 573 22.21 24.09 37.98
N SER A 574 22.66 22.95 38.45
CA SER A 574 23.50 22.83 39.64
C SER A 574 24.74 21.97 39.41
N LEU A 575 25.81 22.25 40.13
CA LEU A 575 27.03 21.46 40.19
C LEU A 575 27.10 20.76 41.54
N ALA A 576 27.34 19.47 41.55
CA ALA A 576 27.53 18.67 42.76
C ALA A 576 28.69 17.68 42.61
N ALA A 577 29.30 17.26 43.72
CA ALA A 577 30.20 16.11 43.69
C ALA A 577 29.41 14.84 43.48
N THR A 578 29.82 13.98 42.54
CA THR A 578 29.08 12.75 42.16
C THR A 578 28.88 11.80 43.34
N GLY A 579 29.82 11.74 44.29
CA GLY A 579 29.69 10.96 45.52
C GLY A 579 28.95 11.68 46.66
N GLY A 580 28.30 12.82 46.40
CA GLY A 580 27.58 13.62 47.38
C GLY A 580 28.50 14.33 48.37
N PRO A 581 27.98 14.78 49.53
CA PRO A 581 28.71 15.61 50.49
C PRO A 581 29.88 14.89 51.19
N THR A 582 29.97 13.58 51.05
CA THR A 582 31.09 12.78 51.60
C THR A 582 32.19 12.48 50.59
N ALA A 583 32.04 12.92 49.35
CA ALA A 583 33.04 12.76 48.32
C ALA A 583 34.36 13.43 48.70
N LYS A 584 35.47 12.93 48.18
CA LYS A 584 36.81 13.45 48.44
C LYS A 584 37.61 13.50 47.15
N TRP A 585 38.54 14.46 47.09
CA TRP A 585 39.61 14.39 46.12
C TRP A 585 40.46 13.14 46.38
N THR A 586 40.62 12.32 45.41
CA THR A 586 41.31 11.02 45.51
C THR A 586 42.55 11.04 44.61
N GLN A 587 43.71 10.73 45.13
CA GLN A 587 44.94 10.66 44.36
C GLN A 587 44.97 9.39 43.49
N THR A 588 45.25 9.57 42.21
CA THR A 588 45.39 8.45 41.28
C THR A 588 46.52 7.53 41.72
N GLY A 589 46.22 6.22 41.88
CA GLY A 589 47.19 5.20 42.29
C GLY A 589 47.63 5.23 43.79
N SER A 590 46.89 5.94 44.66
CA SER A 590 47.18 6.06 46.08
C SER A 590 45.92 6.13 46.91
N ALA A 591 46.01 5.85 48.20
CA ALA A 591 44.91 6.04 49.14
C ALA A 591 44.84 7.51 49.71
N ALA A 592 45.69 8.41 49.24
CA ALA A 592 45.69 9.79 49.66
C ALA A 592 44.44 10.53 49.18
N ASN A 593 43.75 11.26 50.04
CA ASN A 593 42.55 12.02 49.73
C ASN A 593 42.40 13.24 50.59
N TYR A 594 41.56 14.22 50.19
CA TYR A 594 41.17 15.34 51.01
C TYR A 594 39.77 15.82 50.70
N ALA A 595 39.15 16.54 51.64
CA ALA A 595 37.76 17.01 51.43
C ALA A 595 37.69 18.09 50.34
N PHE A 596 36.55 18.17 49.69
CA PHE A 596 36.24 19.26 48.75
C PHE A 596 35.35 20.33 49.37
N ASN A 597 34.69 20.04 50.49
CA ASN A 597 33.66 20.87 51.13
C ASN A 597 33.98 21.18 52.58
N SER A 598 35.26 21.34 52.97
CA SER A 598 35.64 21.66 54.30
C SER A 598 35.03 22.98 54.78
N THR A 599 34.67 23.07 56.07
CA THR A 599 34.25 24.32 56.72
C THR A 599 35.41 25.26 56.91
N ASN A 600 36.64 24.76 56.90
CA ASN A 600 37.87 25.54 56.95
C ASN A 600 38.43 25.66 55.52
N THR A 601 38.60 26.93 55.08
CA THR A 601 39.10 27.24 53.74
C THR A 601 40.49 26.64 53.47
N ASP A 602 41.32 26.45 54.51
CA ASP A 602 42.66 25.89 54.36
C ASP A 602 42.72 24.36 54.33
N GLN A 603 41.58 23.66 54.50
CA GLN A 603 41.48 22.20 54.56
C GLN A 603 40.76 21.56 53.39
N GLY A 604 40.69 22.23 52.28
CA GLY A 604 40.14 21.73 51.04
C GLY A 604 38.69 22.18 50.80
N GLN A 605 38.56 23.28 50.07
CA GLN A 605 37.22 23.80 49.68
C GLN A 605 37.21 24.12 48.22
N LEU A 606 36.23 23.55 47.55
CA LEU A 606 35.88 23.88 46.16
C LEU A 606 34.83 24.99 46.18
N SER A 607 35.02 26.02 45.41
CA SER A 607 34.04 27.09 45.22
C SER A 607 33.83 27.39 43.73
N VAL A 608 32.69 27.97 43.43
CA VAL A 608 32.28 28.37 42.08
C VAL A 608 32.17 29.90 42.07
N ASP A 609 32.86 30.52 41.14
CA ASP A 609 32.77 31.95 40.88
C ASP A 609 32.12 32.17 39.51
N LEU A 610 30.97 32.84 39.51
CA LEU A 610 30.17 33.15 38.35
C LEU A 610 30.28 34.64 37.94
N SER A 611 31.10 35.41 38.59
CA SER A 611 31.21 36.87 38.39
C SER A 611 31.65 37.28 36.98
N SER A 612 32.36 36.39 36.28
CA SER A 612 32.81 36.59 34.89
C SER A 612 32.01 35.78 33.86
N SER A 613 30.99 35.03 34.30
CA SER A 613 30.22 34.19 33.42
C SER A 613 29.30 35.00 32.50
N ALA A 614 29.05 34.49 31.30
CA ALA A 614 28.18 35.10 30.29
C ALA A 614 27.11 34.12 29.78
N PHE A 615 25.88 34.61 29.59
CA PHE A 615 24.82 33.89 28.93
C PHE A 615 24.71 34.29 27.47
N THR A 616 24.56 33.32 26.63
CA THR A 616 24.07 33.54 25.27
C THR A 616 22.87 32.61 25.00
N ALA A 617 21.96 33.05 24.12
CA ALA A 617 20.84 32.25 23.70
C ALA A 617 20.86 32.16 22.18
N SER A 618 20.53 30.98 21.64
CA SER A 618 20.40 30.75 20.20
C SER A 618 19.15 29.95 19.90
N GLY A 619 18.69 30.05 18.65
CA GLY A 619 17.46 29.42 18.19
C GLY A 619 16.28 30.41 18.12
N SER A 620 15.13 29.88 17.79
CA SER A 620 13.88 30.64 17.78
C SER A 620 12.77 29.88 18.46
N THR A 621 11.82 30.59 19.03
CA THR A 621 10.60 30.00 19.57
C THR A 621 9.73 29.39 18.45
N PRO A 622 8.78 28.50 18.75
CA PRO A 622 7.85 27.96 17.76
C PRO A 622 7.04 29.02 17.00
N LEU A 623 6.94 30.23 17.55
CA LEU A 623 6.31 31.38 16.92
C LEU A 623 7.27 32.22 16.05
N GLY A 624 8.49 31.76 15.84
CA GLY A 624 9.51 32.43 15.01
C GLY A 624 10.20 33.61 15.69
N GLN A 625 10.01 33.86 17.00
CA GLN A 625 10.72 34.87 17.75
C GLN A 625 12.12 34.37 18.17
N ALA A 626 13.12 35.21 18.04
CA ALA A 626 14.47 34.87 18.48
C ALA A 626 14.53 34.59 20.01
N CYS A 627 15.29 33.60 20.40
CA CYS A 627 15.55 33.30 21.80
C CYS A 627 16.31 34.44 22.45
N THR A 628 15.92 34.79 23.68
CA THR A 628 16.56 35.86 24.45
C THR A 628 17.06 35.34 25.80
N THR A 629 17.99 36.05 26.41
CA THR A 629 18.48 35.77 27.77
C THR A 629 17.59 36.38 28.87
N ALA A 630 16.46 36.98 28.50
CA ALA A 630 15.48 37.53 29.45
C ALA A 630 14.93 36.43 30.37
N GLY A 631 14.91 36.65 31.65
CA GLY A 631 14.49 35.69 32.66
C GLY A 631 15.53 34.65 33.07
N LEU A 632 16.75 34.73 32.52
CA LEU A 632 17.89 33.98 33.03
C LEU A 632 18.59 34.75 34.17
N SER A 633 19.02 34.03 35.16
CA SER A 633 19.84 34.56 36.24
C SER A 633 20.94 33.59 36.63
N TYR A 634 22.08 34.13 37.01
CA TYR A 634 23.15 33.33 37.61
C TYR A 634 22.72 32.86 39.00
N GLY A 635 23.16 31.69 39.38
CA GLY A 635 23.14 31.27 40.76
C GLY A 635 24.03 32.15 41.61
N ALA A 636 23.91 32.06 42.93
CA ALA A 636 24.72 32.84 43.86
C ALA A 636 26.22 32.47 43.81
N GLY A 637 26.59 31.37 43.14
CA GLY A 637 27.91 30.81 43.23
C GLY A 637 28.23 30.38 44.68
N GLY A 638 29.49 30.39 45.05
CA GLY A 638 29.93 30.18 46.45
C GLY A 638 30.69 28.87 46.64
N ALA A 639 30.92 28.54 47.88
CA ALA A 639 31.72 27.39 48.27
C ALA A 639 30.85 26.18 48.66
N PHE A 640 31.34 24.98 48.39
CA PHE A 640 30.82 23.77 49.00
C PHE A 640 31.25 23.73 50.45
N VAL A 641 30.33 23.81 51.39
CA VAL A 641 30.62 23.88 52.86
C VAL A 641 29.83 22.76 53.56
N ALA A 642 30.55 21.87 54.25
CA ALA A 642 29.95 20.77 54.98
C ALA A 642 28.93 21.26 56.01
N GLY A 643 27.79 20.60 56.12
CA GLY A 643 26.74 20.98 57.07
C GLY A 643 25.83 22.14 56.64
N THR A 644 26.01 22.68 55.45
CA THR A 644 25.14 23.73 54.88
C THR A 644 24.37 23.24 53.67
N ALA A 645 23.40 24.00 53.17
CA ALA A 645 22.65 23.68 51.97
C ALA A 645 23.57 23.55 50.74
N SER A 646 24.64 24.31 50.67
CA SER A 646 25.65 24.24 49.61
C SER A 646 26.63 23.06 49.73
N ALA A 647 26.54 22.22 50.78
CA ALA A 647 27.33 21.00 50.87
C ALA A 647 27.04 19.98 49.77
N ASN A 648 25.84 19.98 49.22
CA ASN A 648 25.36 18.99 48.25
C ASN A 648 25.45 19.50 46.82
N ALA A 649 25.06 20.74 46.55
CA ALA A 649 25.07 21.33 45.23
C ALA A 649 25.13 22.86 45.26
N ILE A 650 25.74 23.44 44.24
CA ILE A 650 25.77 24.90 44.00
C ILE A 650 25.00 25.20 42.73
N THR A 651 24.02 26.09 42.80
CA THR A 651 23.27 26.53 41.64
C THR A 651 24.15 27.41 40.73
N LEU A 652 24.27 27.04 39.47
CA LEU A 652 25.01 27.76 38.44
C LEU A 652 24.14 28.78 37.73
N ALA A 653 22.90 28.38 37.39
CA ALA A 653 21.97 29.19 36.63
C ALA A 653 20.51 28.81 36.95
N THR A 654 19.61 29.76 36.75
CA THR A 654 18.17 29.56 36.82
C THR A 654 17.50 30.31 35.68
N ALA A 655 16.38 29.76 35.21
CA ALA A 655 15.50 30.41 34.24
C ALA A 655 14.09 30.48 34.78
N SER A 656 13.39 31.60 34.58
CA SER A 656 11.99 31.74 34.91
C SER A 656 11.12 31.12 33.80
N SER A 657 9.84 30.87 34.09
CA SER A 657 8.86 30.31 33.12
C SER A 657 8.64 31.15 31.87
N SER A 658 9.11 32.39 31.81
CA SER A 658 9.02 33.27 30.65
C SER A 658 10.17 33.15 29.65
N SER A 659 11.24 32.42 29.99
CA SER A 659 12.35 32.17 29.08
C SER A 659 11.96 31.06 28.08
N GLY A 660 11.66 31.45 26.89
CA GLY A 660 11.11 30.77 25.73
C GLY A 660 11.33 29.25 25.56
N LEU A 661 10.36 28.65 24.95
CA LEU A 661 10.31 27.23 24.54
C LEU A 661 11.32 26.98 23.40
N THR A 662 12.00 25.84 23.44
CA THR A 662 12.92 25.36 22.38
C THR A 662 14.18 26.17 22.15
N CYS A 663 14.68 26.83 23.19
CA CYS A 663 15.91 27.63 23.14
C CYS A 663 17.14 26.85 23.62
N LEU A 664 18.27 27.11 22.98
CA LEU A 664 19.58 26.65 23.43
C LEU A 664 20.26 27.80 24.21
N PHE A 665 20.48 27.59 25.46
CA PHE A 665 21.20 28.55 26.35
C PHE A 665 22.61 28.08 26.58
N LYS A 666 23.58 29.01 26.47
CA LYS A 666 25.00 28.74 26.69
C LYS A 666 25.47 29.55 27.86
N LEU A 667 26.07 28.86 28.81
CA LEU A 667 26.73 29.46 29.98
C LEU A 667 28.23 29.26 29.83
N GLN A 668 28.96 30.37 29.74
CA GLN A 668 30.39 30.40 29.49
C GLN A 668 31.14 30.96 30.70
N ASP A 669 32.44 30.70 30.77
CA ASP A 669 33.37 31.27 31.73
C ASP A 669 33.08 30.97 33.22
N ILE A 670 32.53 29.81 33.53
CA ILE A 670 32.36 29.33 34.89
C ILE A 670 33.76 29.09 35.50
N SER A 671 34.10 29.82 36.54
CA SER A 671 35.38 29.64 37.25
C SER A 671 35.22 28.76 38.49
N LEU A 672 36.08 27.77 38.59
CA LEU A 672 36.22 26.92 39.78
C LEU A 672 37.46 27.29 40.53
N LYS A 673 37.36 27.42 41.85
CA LYS A 673 38.46 27.74 42.75
C LYS A 673 38.58 26.64 43.77
N GLN A 674 39.73 26.00 43.85
CA GLN A 674 40.02 24.92 44.80
C GLN A 674 41.17 25.34 45.77
N THR A 675 40.90 25.21 47.05
CA THR A 675 41.95 25.32 48.08
C THR A 675 42.52 23.93 48.36
N ILE A 676 43.81 23.79 48.20
CA ILE A 676 44.53 22.54 48.45
C ILE A 676 45.09 22.59 49.83
N PRO A 677 44.80 21.67 50.78
CA PRO A 677 45.32 21.66 52.13
C PRO A 677 46.81 21.51 52.11
N ALA A 678 47.47 22.12 53.18
CA ALA A 678 48.89 21.92 53.43
C ALA A 678 49.25 20.44 53.59
N TYR A 679 50.45 20.07 53.22
CA TYR A 679 51.02 18.71 53.38
C TYR A 679 50.35 17.61 52.51
N GLN A 680 49.60 17.97 51.45
CA GLN A 680 49.15 16.97 50.52
C GLN A 680 50.33 16.38 49.75
N LYS A 681 50.21 15.03 49.44
CA LYS A 681 51.26 14.38 48.65
C LYS A 681 51.22 14.93 47.23
N PRO A 682 52.37 15.12 46.57
CA PRO A 682 52.39 15.45 45.15
C PRO A 682 51.70 14.33 44.32
N GLY A 683 50.90 14.72 43.37
CA GLY A 683 50.21 13.78 42.49
C GLY A 683 48.94 14.35 41.86
N THR A 684 48.32 13.57 41.00
CA THR A 684 47.02 13.90 40.38
C THR A 684 45.88 13.46 41.27
N TYR A 685 45.01 14.38 41.62
CA TYR A 685 43.81 14.13 42.40
C TYR A 685 42.58 14.30 41.53
N THR A 686 41.60 13.43 41.65
CA THR A 686 40.33 13.46 40.91
C THR A 686 39.18 13.62 41.89
N LEU A 687 38.21 14.47 41.55
CA LEU A 687 36.88 14.56 42.16
C LEU A 687 35.85 14.52 41.03
N PRO A 688 35.12 13.42 40.86
CA PRO A 688 34.02 13.39 39.93
C PRO A 688 32.93 14.39 40.35
N VAL A 689 32.49 15.22 39.43
CA VAL A 689 31.39 16.15 39.63
C VAL A 689 30.29 15.90 38.63
N THR A 690 29.05 16.12 39.04
CA THR A 690 27.86 16.00 38.21
C THR A 690 27.24 17.36 38.01
N VAL A 691 26.98 17.73 36.79
CA VAL A 691 26.14 18.87 36.46
C VAL A 691 24.74 18.36 36.21
N THR A 692 23.77 18.91 36.91
CA THR A 692 22.36 18.48 36.83
C THR A 692 21.48 19.64 36.41
N VAL A 693 20.56 19.42 35.52
CA VAL A 693 19.50 20.36 35.20
C VAL A 693 18.16 19.80 35.68
N VAL A 694 17.37 20.66 36.29
CA VAL A 694 16.05 20.28 36.84
C VAL A 694 15.02 21.30 36.40
N ALA A 695 13.90 20.82 35.86
CA ALA A 695 12.71 21.64 35.60
C ALA A 695 12.09 22.07 36.95
N GLN A 696 11.63 23.34 37.05
CA GLN A 696 11.01 23.92 38.24
C GLN A 696 9.50 24.05 38.10
#